data_6fe6d8039b8dc5b3cfdc7e5bc992cd79
#
_entry.id   6fe6d8039b8dc5b3cfdc7e5bc992cd79
#
_cell.length_a   1.000
_cell.length_b   1.000
_cell.length_c   1.000
_cell.angle_alpha   90.00
_cell.angle_beta   90.00
_cell.angle_gamma   90.00
#
_symmetry.space_group_name_H-M   'P 1'
#
loop_
_entity.id
_entity.type
_entity.pdbx_description
1 polymer ?
#
loop_
_entity_poly.entity_id
_entity_poly.type
_entity_poly.pdbx_seq_one_letter_code
_entity_poly.pdbx_strand_id
1 'polypeptide(L)'
;MRHYVIALTGNPNVGKSAWINRLADTDFKVGNWPGVTIDKREARVYRHGNCYHLIDLPGTYSLEEERDEGRICAAYLKHEKVDLIVNVCDSIRLKRNLNLTMHLRELQLPMIVVCSFADEAKRKGIEIDVDFLSACLQVPCCFLSAYDKSHRALLWQMIEDNCRGKRTYTPLFNASLRPLLDQLSAALHSMDEHERNACIYAYMRGEEVSVLSDELKRRQKNRSHQECRQRYESVLRQLEEGGVKRKKQRKAYTVIDRIVLHPLLAYPLCIAFFFFFLQMVFQGSLPWSDFIQYLLQEHLLPWIKYYLQSWPQVLRDFFLEGVLNGIGSVISFIPLMGTLYFWIAFLEESGYYARIAFLCDRIMSYFHLSGKAFFAMILGFGCNVPGIIASKSMETQKQRMLTALLVPFMSCGARLPLYLLFCASFFRGKEAAVIASVYAMGLFAAFLSAFILSKRQMFREDVIRIMELPPYRFPNMKVLGKSAVLECINYLRKAFSAVLMVMMVLWCFAYLPYGVREKSYLASAAQHVSVVFEPLGFGDKWECVAALPGGIVAKESIVGFLQQGREIEARPLQWQEDMHAIVEEGKETMLRSFGLHAAEKDHIRPLQLWNDEKAALKAYSYLIYVLLSIPCIMTLSAIASQYGKRLAMLSVLWMALFSYASSFFIYQLMSLLIF
;
A
#
# COMPACT_ATOMS: atom_id res chain seq x y z
N MET A 1 26.88 22.05 28.08
CA MET A 1 25.78 21.63 27.25
C MET A 1 25.55 20.12 27.49
N ARG A 2 24.43 19.74 28.09
CA ARG A 2 24.13 18.31 28.31
C ARG A 2 23.36 17.76 27.12
N HIS A 3 23.65 16.50 26.78
CA HIS A 3 22.94 15.78 25.71
C HIS A 3 22.02 14.78 26.33
N TYR A 4 20.74 14.83 25.96
CA TYR A 4 19.70 13.90 26.39
C TYR A 4 19.11 13.18 25.19
N VAL A 5 18.99 11.87 25.28
CA VAL A 5 18.36 11.01 24.26
C VAL A 5 16.94 10.68 24.69
N ILE A 6 15.97 11.08 23.89
CA ILE A 6 14.56 10.92 24.16
C ILE A 6 13.95 9.99 23.09
N ALA A 7 13.47 8.83 23.52
CA ALA A 7 12.80 7.88 22.65
C ALA A 7 11.29 8.07 22.68
N LEU A 8 10.69 8.41 21.53
CA LEU A 8 9.23 8.41 21.36
C LEU A 8 8.78 7.01 20.96
N THR A 9 7.85 6.44 21.72
CA THR A 9 7.29 5.13 21.47
C THR A 9 5.76 5.17 21.61
N GLY A 10 5.09 4.11 21.22
CA GLY A 10 3.63 3.97 21.32
C GLY A 10 3.08 3.04 20.24
N ASN A 11 1.82 2.69 20.34
CA ASN A 11 1.16 1.83 19.36
C ASN A 11 1.14 2.47 17.97
N PRO A 12 0.92 1.70 16.90
CA PRO A 12 0.65 2.27 15.59
C PRO A 12 -0.54 3.23 15.61
N ASN A 13 -0.45 4.33 14.86
CA ASN A 13 -1.52 5.33 14.67
C ASN A 13 -1.96 6.12 15.92
N VAL A 14 -1.15 6.20 16.96
CA VAL A 14 -1.45 6.98 18.18
C VAL A 14 -1.05 8.46 18.09
N GLY A 15 -0.53 8.89 16.94
CA GLY A 15 -0.11 10.27 16.71
C GLY A 15 1.35 10.57 17.09
N LYS A 16 2.25 9.57 17.18
CA LYS A 16 3.68 9.77 17.45
C LYS A 16 4.31 10.77 16.49
N SER A 17 4.15 10.57 15.18
CA SER A 17 4.72 11.44 14.15
C SER A 17 4.17 12.87 14.23
N ALA A 18 2.94 13.07 14.69
CA ALA A 18 2.38 14.39 14.94
C ALA A 18 3.07 15.07 16.12
N TRP A 19 3.35 14.34 17.20
CA TRP A 19 4.05 14.87 18.36
C TRP A 19 5.52 15.17 18.06
N ILE A 20 6.23 14.30 17.34
CA ILE A 20 7.63 14.56 17.00
C ILE A 20 7.76 15.77 16.08
N ASN A 21 6.88 15.91 15.06
CA ASN A 21 6.79 17.09 14.21
C ASN A 21 6.49 18.36 15.02
N ARG A 22 5.71 18.24 16.09
CA ARG A 22 5.36 19.36 16.96
C ARG A 22 6.45 19.76 17.92
N LEU A 23 7.22 18.80 18.41
CA LEU A 23 8.35 19.03 19.32
C LEU A 23 9.56 19.60 18.58
N ALA A 24 9.87 19.07 17.41
CA ALA A 24 10.99 19.49 16.59
C ALA A 24 10.55 20.59 15.62
N ASP A 25 11.02 21.82 15.79
CA ASP A 25 10.76 22.93 14.83
C ASP A 25 11.66 22.87 13.58
N THR A 26 12.39 21.77 13.36
CA THR A 26 13.44 21.63 12.34
C THR A 26 13.23 20.39 11.49
N ASP A 27 13.87 20.35 10.31
CA ASP A 27 13.85 19.24 9.40
C ASP A 27 14.36 17.93 10.05
N PHE A 28 13.60 16.85 9.83
CA PHE A 28 13.98 15.52 10.28
C PHE A 28 15.06 14.93 9.38
N LYS A 29 16.04 14.30 9.98
CA LYS A 29 16.82 13.30 9.26
C LYS A 29 15.99 12.02 9.12
N VAL A 30 15.66 11.67 7.88
CA VAL A 30 14.98 10.43 7.55
C VAL A 30 16.01 9.45 7.04
N GLY A 31 16.05 8.28 7.64
CA GLY A 31 16.87 7.15 7.23
C GLY A 31 16.10 5.85 7.44
N ASN A 32 16.72 4.70 7.24
CA ASN A 32 16.11 3.42 7.58
C ASN A 32 16.78 2.83 8.83
N TRP A 33 16.01 2.05 9.60
CA TRP A 33 16.60 1.25 10.66
C TRP A 33 17.52 0.18 10.06
N PRO A 34 18.67 -0.14 10.70
CA PRO A 34 19.63 -1.11 10.17
C PRO A 34 18.98 -2.46 9.87
N GLY A 35 19.16 -2.94 8.63
CA GLY A 35 18.71 -4.27 8.19
C GLY A 35 17.22 -4.38 7.82
N VAL A 36 16.44 -3.31 7.87
CA VAL A 36 15.00 -3.31 7.56
C VAL A 36 14.58 -2.06 6.77
N THR A 37 13.43 -2.15 6.08
CA THR A 37 12.85 -1.04 5.31
C THR A 37 11.89 -0.17 6.14
N ILE A 38 12.19 0.04 7.42
CA ILE A 38 11.39 0.85 8.33
C ILE A 38 12.07 2.21 8.49
N ASP A 39 11.32 3.29 8.31
CA ASP A 39 11.84 4.65 8.42
C ASP A 39 12.30 4.96 9.85
N LYS A 40 13.52 5.45 9.97
CA LYS A 40 14.06 6.06 11.19
C LYS A 40 13.95 7.57 11.06
N ARG A 41 13.31 8.24 12.02
CA ARG A 41 13.20 9.69 12.09
C ARG A 41 13.86 10.17 13.36
N GLU A 42 14.76 11.13 13.23
CA GLU A 42 15.45 11.73 14.36
C GLU A 42 15.59 13.24 14.19
N ALA A 43 15.51 13.97 15.29
CA ALA A 43 15.68 15.42 15.32
C ALA A 43 16.50 15.86 16.53
N ARG A 44 17.29 16.92 16.38
CA ARG A 44 18.00 17.55 17.49
C ARG A 44 17.39 18.91 17.79
N VAL A 45 16.98 19.11 19.03
CA VAL A 45 16.35 20.34 19.50
C VAL A 45 17.19 20.95 20.60
N TYR A 46 17.51 22.22 20.47
CA TYR A 46 18.30 22.96 21.44
C TYR A 46 17.37 23.83 22.29
N ARG A 47 17.36 23.61 23.62
CA ARG A 47 16.55 24.40 24.57
C ARG A 47 17.28 24.58 25.89
N HIS A 48 17.17 25.77 26.47
CA HIS A 48 17.74 26.12 27.77
C HIS A 48 19.19 25.63 27.97
N GLY A 49 20.04 25.78 26.92
CA GLY A 49 21.44 25.38 26.97
C GLY A 49 21.71 23.87 26.89
N ASN A 50 20.69 23.02 26.68
CA ASN A 50 20.80 21.58 26.50
C ASN A 50 20.42 21.15 25.08
N CYS A 51 20.96 20.01 24.65
CA CYS A 51 20.61 19.36 23.38
C CYS A 51 19.75 18.12 23.64
N TYR A 52 18.57 18.10 23.06
CA TYR A 52 17.62 16.97 23.14
C TYR A 52 17.58 16.26 21.80
N HIS A 53 17.99 15.00 21.77
CA HIS A 53 17.96 14.15 20.59
C HIS A 53 16.68 13.30 20.61
N LEU A 54 15.70 13.69 19.81
CA LEU A 54 14.40 13.02 19.67
C LEU A 54 14.53 11.90 18.65
N ILE A 55 14.07 10.69 19.00
CA ILE A 55 14.13 9.51 18.15
C ILE A 55 12.74 8.90 18.08
N ASP A 56 12.18 8.75 16.86
CA ASP A 56 10.90 8.10 16.61
C ASP A 56 11.12 6.59 16.48
N LEU A 57 10.67 5.83 17.47
CA LEU A 57 10.70 4.37 17.41
C LEU A 57 9.50 3.84 16.62
N PRO A 58 9.64 2.71 15.92
CA PRO A 58 8.53 2.07 15.23
C PRO A 58 7.34 1.80 16.16
N GLY A 59 6.12 1.91 15.62
CA GLY A 59 4.91 1.63 16.39
C GLY A 59 4.75 0.16 16.67
N THR A 60 4.65 -0.23 17.94
CA THR A 60 4.44 -1.62 18.35
C THR A 60 3.36 -1.74 19.42
N TYR A 61 2.71 -2.89 19.53
CA TYR A 61 1.74 -3.17 20.58
C TYR A 61 2.36 -3.84 21.82
N SER A 62 3.56 -4.42 21.65
CA SER A 62 4.29 -5.11 22.69
C SER A 62 5.77 -5.17 22.33
N LEU A 63 6.65 -5.17 23.32
CA LEU A 63 8.10 -5.40 23.13
C LEU A 63 8.45 -6.88 22.88
N GLU A 64 7.49 -7.78 23.09
CA GLU A 64 7.63 -9.23 22.87
C GLU A 64 7.09 -9.65 21.49
N GLU A 65 6.72 -8.72 20.63
CA GLU A 65 6.28 -9.04 19.27
C GLU A 65 7.44 -9.57 18.42
N GLU A 66 7.17 -10.65 17.68
CA GLU A 66 8.12 -11.21 16.70
C GLU A 66 8.27 -10.35 15.44
N ARG A 67 7.46 -9.29 15.30
CA ARG A 67 7.52 -8.33 14.20
C ARG A 67 8.77 -7.48 14.26
N ASP A 68 9.24 -7.06 13.10
CA ASP A 68 10.44 -6.24 12.99
C ASP A 68 10.34 -4.94 13.81
N GLU A 69 9.16 -4.32 13.85
CA GLU A 69 8.89 -3.10 14.63
C GLU A 69 9.10 -3.32 16.13
N GLY A 70 8.56 -4.40 16.68
CA GLY A 70 8.72 -4.76 18.09
C GLY A 70 10.15 -5.10 18.45
N ARG A 71 10.84 -5.87 17.60
CA ARG A 71 12.26 -6.23 17.77
C ARG A 71 13.18 -5.02 17.76
N ILE A 72 12.99 -4.07 16.81
CA ILE A 72 13.77 -2.85 16.73
C ILE A 72 13.56 -2.00 17.98
N CYS A 73 12.30 -1.82 18.39
CA CYS A 73 11.95 -1.04 19.56
C CYS A 73 12.60 -1.64 20.84
N ALA A 74 12.47 -2.95 21.03
CA ALA A 74 13.05 -3.66 22.17
C ALA A 74 14.59 -3.63 22.17
N ALA A 75 15.22 -3.87 20.99
CA ALA A 75 16.67 -3.82 20.84
C ALA A 75 17.22 -2.43 21.12
N TYR A 76 16.59 -1.39 20.58
CA TYR A 76 17.02 -0.03 20.78
C TYR A 76 16.95 0.37 22.26
N LEU A 77 15.82 0.12 22.93
CA LEU A 77 15.62 0.47 24.33
C LEU A 77 16.50 -0.35 25.30
N LYS A 78 16.96 -1.56 24.92
CA LYS A 78 17.86 -2.40 25.75
C LYS A 78 19.34 -2.07 25.55
N HIS A 79 19.77 -1.69 24.34
CA HIS A 79 21.20 -1.58 24.00
C HIS A 79 21.68 -0.14 23.87
N GLU A 80 20.79 0.81 23.59
CA GLU A 80 21.14 2.22 23.44
C GLU A 80 20.86 2.99 24.74
N LYS A 81 21.66 4.01 24.98
CA LYS A 81 21.44 4.88 26.14
C LYS A 81 20.27 5.81 25.89
N VAL A 82 19.16 5.58 26.58
CA VAL A 82 17.94 6.40 26.55
C VAL A 82 17.78 7.09 27.90
N ASP A 83 17.69 8.41 27.91
CA ASP A 83 17.53 9.22 29.12
C ASP A 83 16.06 9.37 29.52
N LEU A 84 15.12 9.33 28.55
CA LEU A 84 13.68 9.39 28.79
C LEU A 84 12.89 8.71 27.67
N ILE A 85 11.88 7.94 28.06
CA ILE A 85 10.88 7.38 27.15
C ILE A 85 9.63 8.28 27.16
N VAL A 86 9.18 8.72 25.99
CA VAL A 86 7.88 9.38 25.81
C VAL A 86 6.94 8.38 25.16
N ASN A 87 6.08 7.76 25.97
CA ASN A 87 5.11 6.77 25.48
C ASN A 87 3.80 7.48 25.11
N VAL A 88 3.44 7.45 23.81
CA VAL A 88 2.23 8.08 23.28
C VAL A 88 1.12 7.03 23.22
N CYS A 89 0.02 7.29 23.93
CA CYS A 89 -1.16 6.43 24.03
C CYS A 89 -2.38 7.08 23.40
N ASP A 90 -3.20 6.31 22.69
CA ASP A 90 -4.52 6.77 22.21
C ASP A 90 -5.52 6.80 23.38
N SER A 91 -5.99 7.99 23.72
CA SER A 91 -6.95 8.22 24.80
C SER A 91 -8.29 7.53 24.60
N ILE A 92 -8.67 7.26 23.35
CA ILE A 92 -9.95 6.63 23.02
C ILE A 92 -9.91 5.12 23.31
N ARG A 93 -8.71 4.53 23.15
CA ARG A 93 -8.43 3.08 23.30
C ARG A 93 -7.36 2.82 24.34
N LEU A 94 -7.49 3.47 25.49
CA LEU A 94 -6.43 3.55 26.49
C LEU A 94 -5.98 2.15 26.97
N LYS A 95 -6.89 1.23 27.30
CA LYS A 95 -6.56 -0.12 27.78
C LYS A 95 -5.53 -0.84 26.89
N ARG A 96 -5.76 -0.81 25.57
CA ARG A 96 -4.86 -1.46 24.61
C ARG A 96 -3.49 -0.81 24.55
N ASN A 97 -3.46 0.52 24.66
CA ASN A 97 -2.22 1.28 24.60
C ASN A 97 -1.39 1.11 25.88
N LEU A 98 -2.06 0.98 27.03
CA LEU A 98 -1.40 0.74 28.31
C LEU A 98 -0.70 -0.63 28.38
N ASN A 99 -1.04 -1.60 27.53
CA ASN A 99 -0.28 -2.85 27.46
C ASN A 99 1.20 -2.60 27.13
N LEU A 100 1.50 -1.79 26.11
CA LEU A 100 2.87 -1.40 25.81
C LEU A 100 3.51 -0.64 26.99
N THR A 101 2.74 0.24 27.65
CA THR A 101 3.22 0.96 28.86
C THR A 101 3.71 -0.01 29.94
N MET A 102 3.01 -1.12 30.16
CA MET A 102 3.42 -2.13 31.13
C MET A 102 4.74 -2.79 30.74
N HIS A 103 4.93 -3.12 29.45
CA HIS A 103 6.20 -3.67 28.97
C HIS A 103 7.36 -2.67 29.05
N LEU A 104 7.09 -1.37 28.82
CA LEU A 104 8.11 -0.31 28.95
C LEU A 104 8.55 -0.12 30.40
N ARG A 105 7.62 -0.23 31.37
CA ARG A 105 7.94 -0.18 32.80
C ARG A 105 8.91 -1.28 33.25
N GLU A 106 8.86 -2.46 32.60
CA GLU A 106 9.79 -3.56 32.89
C GLU A 106 11.25 -3.20 32.62
N LEU A 107 11.52 -2.21 31.74
CA LEU A 107 12.86 -1.76 31.42
C LEU A 107 13.46 -0.83 32.51
N GLN A 108 12.67 -0.39 33.49
CA GLN A 108 13.10 0.48 34.58
C GLN A 108 13.76 1.80 34.10
N LEU A 109 13.41 2.27 32.90
CA LEU A 109 13.87 3.54 32.33
C LEU A 109 12.92 4.68 32.69
N PRO A 110 13.41 5.92 32.86
CA PRO A 110 12.56 7.09 33.05
C PRO A 110 11.54 7.19 31.90
N MET A 111 10.26 7.38 32.24
CA MET A 111 9.17 7.39 31.26
C MET A 111 8.11 8.44 31.63
N ILE A 112 7.49 9.02 30.59
CA ILE A 112 6.24 9.80 30.70
C ILE A 112 5.22 9.18 29.75
N VAL A 113 3.92 9.26 30.12
CA VAL A 113 2.81 8.77 29.30
C VAL A 113 1.99 9.94 28.78
N VAL A 114 1.89 10.06 27.47
CA VAL A 114 1.12 11.09 26.78
C VAL A 114 -0.18 10.48 26.25
N CYS A 115 -1.30 10.72 26.92
CA CYS A 115 -2.62 10.38 26.43
C CYS A 115 -2.98 11.37 25.30
N SER A 116 -2.76 10.97 24.07
CA SER A 116 -2.95 11.76 22.85
C SER A 116 -4.42 11.83 22.44
N PHE A 117 -4.75 12.67 21.43
CA PHE A 117 -6.13 12.89 20.95
C PHE A 117 -7.10 13.42 22.00
N ALA A 118 -6.65 14.29 22.90
CA ALA A 118 -7.48 14.86 23.94
C ALA A 118 -8.71 15.61 23.41
N ASP A 119 -8.58 16.28 22.28
CA ASP A 119 -9.66 16.96 21.56
C ASP A 119 -10.74 15.99 21.08
N GLU A 120 -10.34 14.87 20.48
CA GLU A 120 -11.26 13.84 20.00
C GLU A 120 -11.90 13.06 21.17
N ALA A 121 -11.12 12.74 22.20
CA ALA A 121 -11.62 12.09 23.40
C ALA A 121 -12.71 12.93 24.09
N LYS A 122 -12.47 14.25 24.25
CA LYS A 122 -13.47 15.19 24.80
C LYS A 122 -14.74 15.25 23.95
N ARG A 123 -14.61 15.29 22.61
CA ARG A 123 -15.77 15.24 21.69
C ARG A 123 -16.57 13.95 21.85
N LYS A 124 -15.91 12.84 22.17
CA LYS A 124 -16.55 11.53 22.43
C LYS A 124 -17.02 11.35 23.88
N GLY A 125 -16.94 12.40 24.69
CA GLY A 125 -17.34 12.34 26.11
C GLY A 125 -16.46 11.42 26.95
N ILE A 126 -15.18 11.25 26.55
CA ILE A 126 -14.18 10.50 27.29
C ILE A 126 -13.34 11.50 28.07
N GLU A 127 -13.35 11.37 29.39
CA GLU A 127 -12.50 12.11 30.31
C GLU A 127 -11.49 11.14 30.94
N ILE A 128 -10.22 11.53 30.96
CA ILE A 128 -9.14 10.70 31.54
C ILE A 128 -8.72 11.33 32.85
N ASP A 129 -8.74 10.52 33.91
CA ASP A 129 -8.22 10.87 35.21
C ASP A 129 -6.71 10.64 35.22
N VAL A 130 -5.97 11.73 34.90
CA VAL A 130 -4.51 11.70 34.75
C VAL A 130 -3.82 11.43 36.08
N ASP A 131 -4.36 11.94 37.16
CA ASP A 131 -3.78 11.79 38.50
C ASP A 131 -3.92 10.35 38.98
N PHE A 132 -5.07 9.74 38.76
CA PHE A 132 -5.28 8.31 39.05
C PHE A 132 -4.33 7.43 38.24
N LEU A 133 -4.19 7.69 36.93
CA LEU A 133 -3.27 6.92 36.08
C LEU A 133 -1.82 7.11 36.51
N SER A 134 -1.41 8.34 36.85
CA SER A 134 -0.05 8.65 37.29
C SER A 134 0.29 7.95 38.60
N ALA A 135 -0.65 7.92 39.55
CA ALA A 135 -0.48 7.24 40.84
C ALA A 135 -0.39 5.71 40.65
N CYS A 136 -1.29 5.11 39.87
CA CYS A 136 -1.30 3.66 39.65
C CYS A 136 -0.11 3.18 38.83
N LEU A 137 0.29 3.91 37.78
CA LEU A 137 1.41 3.56 36.92
C LEU A 137 2.76 3.97 37.52
N GLN A 138 2.79 4.82 38.52
CA GLN A 138 3.99 5.45 39.08
C GLN A 138 4.79 6.21 37.99
N VAL A 139 4.12 6.70 36.96
CA VAL A 139 4.68 7.38 35.80
C VAL A 139 3.93 8.68 35.59
N PRO A 140 4.59 9.82 35.37
CA PRO A 140 3.90 11.05 35.01
C PRO A 140 3.06 10.87 33.74
N CYS A 141 1.75 11.14 33.86
CA CYS A 141 0.82 11.07 32.75
C CYS A 141 0.33 12.47 32.38
N CYS A 142 -0.05 12.67 31.11
CA CYS A 142 -0.67 13.90 30.65
C CYS A 142 -1.72 13.62 29.57
N PHE A 143 -2.73 14.50 29.47
CA PHE A 143 -3.81 14.36 28.52
C PHE A 143 -3.79 15.54 27.54
N LEU A 144 -3.23 15.33 26.36
CA LEU A 144 -2.82 16.38 25.43
C LEU A 144 -3.32 16.11 24.00
N SER A 145 -3.40 17.17 23.19
CA SER A 145 -3.62 17.10 21.74
C SER A 145 -2.43 17.73 21.01
N ALA A 146 -1.89 17.04 20.01
CA ALA A 146 -0.80 17.54 19.19
C ALA A 146 -1.22 18.75 18.32
N TYR A 147 -2.51 18.99 18.14
CA TYR A 147 -3.04 20.12 17.37
C TYR A 147 -3.11 21.41 18.18
N ASP A 148 -3.10 21.35 19.53
CA ASP A 148 -3.11 22.51 20.40
C ASP A 148 -1.70 23.05 20.62
N LYS A 149 -1.51 24.36 20.34
CA LYS A 149 -0.21 25.02 20.49
C LYS A 149 0.25 25.09 21.94
N SER A 150 -0.64 25.26 22.89
CA SER A 150 -0.33 25.36 24.33
C SER A 150 0.20 24.04 24.90
N HIS A 151 -0.26 22.93 24.40
CA HIS A 151 0.14 21.60 24.86
C HIS A 151 1.61 21.24 24.53
N ARG A 152 2.21 21.92 23.53
CA ARG A 152 3.64 21.75 23.22
C ARG A 152 4.52 22.20 24.37
N ALA A 153 4.23 23.37 24.94
CA ALA A 153 5.03 23.92 26.04
C ALA A 153 4.96 23.02 27.27
N LEU A 154 3.77 22.53 27.59
CA LEU A 154 3.53 21.62 28.70
C LEU A 154 4.28 20.29 28.53
N LEU A 155 4.27 19.71 27.34
CA LEU A 155 5.02 18.47 27.08
C LEU A 155 6.53 18.68 27.17
N TRP A 156 7.04 19.82 26.69
CA TRP A 156 8.47 20.16 26.86
C TRP A 156 8.85 20.29 28.33
N GLN A 157 8.03 20.96 29.13
CA GLN A 157 8.25 21.08 30.58
C GLN A 157 8.33 19.71 31.24
N MET A 158 7.39 18.81 30.94
CA MET A 158 7.41 17.45 31.47
C MET A 158 8.65 16.66 31.04
N ILE A 159 9.12 16.85 29.80
CA ILE A 159 10.36 16.22 29.30
C ILE A 159 11.56 16.73 30.11
N GLU A 160 11.69 18.04 30.25
CA GLU A 160 12.81 18.68 30.98
C GLU A 160 12.86 18.27 32.46
N ASP A 161 11.70 18.17 33.12
CA ASP A 161 11.57 17.78 34.53
C ASP A 161 11.89 16.28 34.76
N ASN A 162 11.66 15.43 33.77
CA ASN A 162 11.80 13.98 33.92
C ASN A 162 13.07 13.39 33.30
N CYS A 163 13.86 14.14 32.53
CA CYS A 163 15.15 13.71 31.98
C CYS A 163 16.26 13.55 33.05
N ARG A 164 16.05 13.96 34.31
CA ARG A 164 17.08 14.09 35.33
C ARG A 164 17.01 13.05 36.45
N GLY A 165 16.36 11.92 36.30
CA GLY A 165 16.19 11.00 37.43
C GLY A 165 16.27 9.53 37.07
N LYS A 166 16.93 8.74 37.92
CA LYS A 166 16.67 7.28 37.95
C LYS A 166 15.31 7.08 38.61
N ARG A 167 14.47 6.26 38.00
CA ARG A 167 13.16 5.86 38.56
C ARG A 167 13.10 4.35 38.68
N THR A 168 12.60 3.90 39.82
CA THR A 168 12.34 2.48 40.10
C THR A 168 10.83 2.28 40.08
N TYR A 169 10.36 1.31 39.31
CA TYR A 169 8.94 0.99 39.22
C TYR A 169 8.67 -0.33 39.92
N THR A 170 7.73 -0.35 40.86
CA THR A 170 7.32 -1.60 41.52
C THR A 170 6.60 -2.53 40.52
N PRO A 171 6.85 -3.86 40.58
CA PRO A 171 6.18 -4.81 39.72
C PRO A 171 4.66 -4.77 39.88
N LEU A 172 3.92 -4.57 38.78
CA LEU A 172 2.47 -4.56 38.71
C LEU A 172 2.03 -5.72 37.81
N PHE A 173 1.48 -6.76 38.41
CA PHE A 173 0.96 -7.94 37.71
C PHE A 173 -0.43 -8.30 38.19
N ASN A 174 -1.07 -9.24 37.52
CA ASN A 174 -2.37 -9.76 37.94
C ASN A 174 -2.36 -10.25 39.39
N ALA A 175 -3.47 -10.05 40.10
CA ALA A 175 -3.61 -10.44 41.49
C ALA A 175 -3.36 -11.95 41.72
N SER A 176 -3.64 -12.80 40.75
CA SER A 176 -3.33 -14.22 40.75
C SER A 176 -1.83 -14.55 40.86
N LEU A 177 -0.97 -13.61 40.50
CA LEU A 177 0.48 -13.77 40.52
C LEU A 177 1.12 -13.26 41.82
N ARG A 178 0.37 -12.64 42.75
CA ARG A 178 0.88 -12.15 44.04
C ARG A 178 1.64 -13.18 44.83
N PRO A 179 1.17 -14.43 45.05
CA PRO A 179 1.91 -15.42 45.82
C PRO A 179 3.27 -15.76 45.22
N LEU A 180 3.38 -15.71 43.88
CA LEU A 180 4.65 -15.92 43.19
C LEU A 180 5.56 -14.71 43.34
N LEU A 181 5.01 -13.49 43.28
CA LEU A 181 5.78 -12.27 43.48
C LEU A 181 6.36 -12.19 44.90
N ASP A 182 5.58 -12.59 45.90
CA ASP A 182 6.03 -12.63 47.30
C ASP A 182 7.17 -13.62 47.46
N GLN A 183 7.09 -14.81 46.85
CA GLN A 183 8.16 -15.81 46.85
C GLN A 183 9.43 -15.29 46.14
N LEU A 184 9.28 -14.66 44.98
CA LEU A 184 10.42 -14.07 44.24
C LEU A 184 11.05 -12.92 45.03
N SER A 185 10.24 -12.07 45.64
CA SER A 185 10.69 -10.95 46.44
C SER A 185 11.43 -11.41 47.69
N ALA A 186 10.98 -12.48 48.35
CA ALA A 186 11.66 -13.10 49.46
C ALA A 186 12.98 -13.78 49.06
N ALA A 187 13.00 -14.47 47.90
CA ALA A 187 14.22 -15.08 47.38
C ALA A 187 15.30 -14.08 46.96
N LEU A 188 14.92 -12.86 46.60
CA LEU A 188 15.79 -11.80 46.12
C LEU A 188 15.96 -10.65 47.16
N HIS A 189 15.65 -10.92 48.43
CA HIS A 189 15.64 -9.92 49.50
C HIS A 189 17.00 -9.22 49.73
N SER A 190 18.10 -9.94 49.43
CA SER A 190 19.47 -9.41 49.58
C SER A 190 19.89 -8.39 48.52
N MET A 191 19.11 -8.21 47.47
CA MET A 191 19.38 -7.29 46.37
C MET A 191 18.80 -5.91 46.63
N ASP A 192 19.41 -4.88 45.99
CA ASP A 192 18.83 -3.54 45.93
C ASP A 192 17.45 -3.59 45.25
N GLU A 193 16.56 -2.66 45.61
CA GLU A 193 15.18 -2.62 45.11
C GLU A 193 15.12 -2.59 43.58
N HIS A 194 16.02 -1.83 42.96
CA HIS A 194 16.09 -1.72 41.50
C HIS A 194 16.48 -3.04 40.83
N GLU A 195 17.53 -3.68 41.33
CA GLU A 195 18.01 -4.98 40.83
C GLU A 195 16.99 -6.10 41.09
N ARG A 196 16.35 -6.11 42.26
CA ARG A 196 15.30 -7.05 42.61
C ARG A 196 14.13 -6.96 41.65
N ASN A 197 13.64 -5.75 41.38
CA ASN A 197 12.53 -5.54 40.45
C ASN A 197 12.92 -5.93 39.04
N ALA A 198 14.14 -5.65 38.58
CA ALA A 198 14.65 -6.06 37.29
C ALA A 198 14.69 -7.59 37.15
N CYS A 199 15.17 -8.32 38.22
CA CYS A 199 15.17 -9.79 38.27
C CYS A 199 13.74 -10.37 38.23
N ILE A 200 12.80 -9.78 38.97
CA ILE A 200 11.38 -10.22 38.93
C ILE A 200 10.82 -10.07 37.52
N TYR A 201 11.05 -8.94 36.84
CA TYR A 201 10.61 -8.74 35.46
C TYR A 201 11.29 -9.71 34.49
N ALA A 202 12.60 -9.98 34.62
CA ALA A 202 13.33 -10.94 33.82
C ALA A 202 12.72 -12.35 33.97
N TYR A 203 12.45 -12.77 35.22
CA TYR A 203 11.76 -14.04 35.50
C TYR A 203 10.38 -14.10 34.80
N MET A 204 9.62 -13.02 34.88
CA MET A 204 8.27 -12.97 34.29
C MET A 204 8.27 -12.96 32.75
N ARG A 205 9.37 -12.54 32.12
CA ARG A 205 9.62 -12.66 30.68
C ARG A 205 10.13 -14.02 30.23
N GLY A 206 10.52 -14.89 31.18
CA GLY A 206 11.12 -16.20 30.90
C GLY A 206 12.64 -16.16 30.67
N GLU A 207 13.30 -15.03 31.00
CA GLU A 207 14.76 -14.88 30.93
C GLU A 207 15.41 -15.63 32.12
N GLU A 208 16.58 -16.26 31.91
CA GLU A 208 17.29 -16.96 32.99
C GLU A 208 17.80 -15.98 34.04
N VAL A 209 17.40 -16.21 35.28
CA VAL A 209 17.89 -15.48 36.46
C VAL A 209 18.74 -16.43 37.30
N SER A 210 20.06 -16.23 37.29
CA SER A 210 21.04 -17.13 37.89
C SER A 210 20.88 -17.32 39.40
N VAL A 211 20.37 -16.29 40.07
CA VAL A 211 20.30 -16.22 41.57
C VAL A 211 19.11 -17.02 42.14
N LEU A 212 18.18 -17.49 41.30
CA LEU A 212 16.98 -18.19 41.77
C LEU A 212 17.21 -19.68 42.02
N SER A 213 16.46 -20.22 42.97
CA SER A 213 16.46 -21.66 43.30
C SER A 213 16.00 -22.50 42.10
N ASP A 214 16.46 -23.78 42.05
CA ASP A 214 16.11 -24.70 40.99
C ASP A 214 14.60 -24.96 40.89
N GLU A 215 13.90 -24.90 42.02
CA GLU A 215 12.44 -25.01 42.05
C GLU A 215 11.74 -23.89 41.30
N LEU A 216 12.14 -22.62 41.51
CA LEU A 216 11.63 -21.44 40.80
C LEU A 216 11.98 -21.47 39.31
N LYS A 217 13.18 -21.97 38.95
CA LYS A 217 13.58 -22.17 37.55
C LYS A 217 12.75 -23.23 36.85
N ARG A 218 12.44 -24.37 37.52
CA ARG A 218 11.51 -25.38 36.95
C ARG A 218 10.11 -24.85 36.78
N ARG A 219 9.61 -24.07 37.74
CA ARG A 219 8.29 -23.44 37.66
C ARG A 219 8.21 -22.44 36.52
N GLN A 220 9.28 -21.68 36.25
CA GLN A 220 9.39 -20.78 35.10
C GLN A 220 9.25 -21.52 33.77
N LYS A 221 9.98 -22.66 33.59
CA LYS A 221 9.92 -23.47 32.37
C LYS A 221 8.54 -24.08 32.09
N ASN A 222 7.78 -24.38 33.16
CA ASN A 222 6.45 -25.00 33.05
C ASN A 222 5.32 -24.01 32.83
N ARG A 223 5.59 -22.69 32.79
CA ARG A 223 4.55 -21.67 32.51
C ARG A 223 4.12 -21.69 31.06
N SER A 224 2.81 -21.63 30.85
CA SER A 224 2.26 -21.52 29.49
C SER A 224 2.56 -20.16 28.87
N HIS A 225 2.77 -20.12 27.55
CA HIS A 225 2.89 -18.86 26.81
C HIS A 225 1.67 -17.94 27.00
N GLN A 226 0.50 -18.50 27.25
CA GLN A 226 -0.74 -17.77 27.48
C GLN A 226 -0.71 -17.02 28.81
N GLU A 227 -0.20 -17.62 29.88
CA GLU A 227 -0.05 -16.98 31.20
C GLU A 227 0.95 -15.82 31.15
N CYS A 228 2.03 -15.96 30.40
CA CYS A 228 3.00 -14.88 30.21
C CYS A 228 2.38 -13.69 29.46
N ARG A 229 1.56 -13.93 28.44
CA ARG A 229 0.90 -12.88 27.67
C ARG A 229 -0.22 -12.15 28.44
N GLN A 230 -0.90 -12.82 29.34
CA GLN A 230 -2.04 -12.27 30.09
C GLN A 230 -1.65 -11.70 31.46
N ARG A 231 -0.34 -11.58 31.77
CA ARG A 231 0.15 -11.15 33.09
C ARG A 231 -0.33 -9.78 33.56
N TYR A 232 -0.87 -8.94 32.68
CA TYR A 232 -1.33 -7.58 32.96
C TYR A 232 -2.84 -7.39 32.81
N GLU A 233 -3.61 -8.38 32.40
CA GLU A 233 -5.01 -8.18 31.98
C GLU A 233 -5.91 -7.57 33.07
N SER A 234 -5.81 -8.03 34.32
CA SER A 234 -6.60 -7.49 35.42
C SER A 234 -6.18 -6.07 35.80
N VAL A 235 -4.87 -5.79 35.76
CA VAL A 235 -4.34 -4.45 36.04
C VAL A 235 -4.80 -3.46 34.96
N LEU A 236 -4.71 -3.85 33.70
CA LEU A 236 -5.18 -3.00 32.58
C LEU A 236 -6.70 -2.71 32.65
N ARG A 237 -7.48 -3.69 33.13
CA ARG A 237 -8.91 -3.52 33.36
C ARG A 237 -9.18 -2.52 34.48
N GLN A 238 -8.49 -2.63 35.60
CA GLN A 238 -8.60 -1.69 36.72
C GLN A 238 -8.19 -0.27 36.33
N LEU A 239 -7.10 -0.13 35.55
CA LEU A 239 -6.66 1.17 35.02
C LEU A 239 -7.69 1.80 34.08
N GLU A 240 -8.36 1.00 33.24
CA GLU A 240 -9.41 1.51 32.37
C GLU A 240 -10.67 1.91 33.15
N GLU A 241 -11.11 1.07 34.09
CA GLU A 241 -12.32 1.31 34.90
C GLU A 241 -12.18 2.52 35.85
N GLY A 242 -10.99 2.70 36.46
CA GLY A 242 -10.72 3.83 37.35
C GLY A 242 -10.27 5.10 36.65
N GLY A 243 -9.47 4.97 35.57
CA GLY A 243 -8.85 6.11 34.88
C GLY A 243 -9.67 6.71 33.74
N VAL A 244 -10.75 6.05 33.27
CA VAL A 244 -11.52 6.50 32.10
C VAL A 244 -12.99 6.68 32.47
N LYS A 245 -13.45 7.92 32.54
CA LYS A 245 -14.87 8.27 32.71
C LYS A 245 -15.50 8.46 31.32
N ARG A 246 -16.49 7.64 30.97
CA ARG A 246 -17.23 7.73 29.71
C ARG A 246 -18.63 8.30 29.93
N LYS A 247 -18.92 9.49 29.44
CA LYS A 247 -20.30 10.01 29.37
C LYS A 247 -21.05 9.22 28.29
N LYS A 248 -22.28 8.71 28.63
CA LYS A 248 -23.14 8.01 27.67
C LYS A 248 -23.50 8.94 26.51
N GLN A 249 -22.74 8.92 25.44
CA GLN A 249 -23.16 9.53 24.17
C GLN A 249 -23.91 8.49 23.33
N ARG A 250 -25.02 8.92 22.71
CA ARG A 250 -25.75 8.12 21.71
C ARG A 250 -24.78 7.83 20.55
N LYS A 251 -24.48 6.56 20.34
CA LYS A 251 -23.55 6.09 19.30
C LYS A 251 -24.19 6.26 17.91
N ALA A 252 -24.06 7.43 17.29
CA ALA A 252 -24.46 7.62 15.89
C ALA A 252 -23.78 6.63 14.93
N TYR A 253 -22.54 6.22 15.27
CA TYR A 253 -21.77 5.24 14.51
C TYR A 253 -22.37 3.82 14.44
N THR A 254 -23.20 3.44 15.41
CA THR A 254 -23.83 2.11 15.43
C THR A 254 -24.91 1.94 14.36
N VAL A 255 -25.52 3.02 13.84
CA VAL A 255 -26.55 2.92 12.81
C VAL A 255 -25.92 2.65 11.44
N ILE A 256 -24.87 3.41 11.08
CA ILE A 256 -24.14 3.21 9.81
C ILE A 256 -23.47 1.83 9.79
N ASP A 257 -22.77 1.44 10.87
CA ASP A 257 -22.14 0.13 10.97
C ASP A 257 -23.17 -1.01 10.95
N ARG A 258 -24.38 -0.82 11.46
CA ARG A 258 -25.46 -1.83 11.38
C ARG A 258 -25.90 -2.09 9.95
N ILE A 259 -25.89 -1.07 9.08
CA ILE A 259 -26.23 -1.21 7.65
C ILE A 259 -25.02 -1.78 6.88
N VAL A 260 -23.84 -1.16 7.07
CA VAL A 260 -22.62 -1.52 6.32
C VAL A 260 -22.11 -2.92 6.66
N LEU A 261 -22.29 -3.38 7.91
CA LEU A 261 -21.85 -4.70 8.37
C LEU A 261 -23.02 -5.70 8.50
N HIS A 262 -24.18 -5.41 7.91
CA HIS A 262 -25.33 -6.30 7.96
C HIS A 262 -25.05 -7.62 7.22
N PRO A 263 -25.32 -8.81 7.78
CA PRO A 263 -24.92 -10.08 7.21
C PRO A 263 -25.34 -10.31 5.75
N LEU A 264 -26.49 -9.75 5.35
CA LEU A 264 -27.09 -9.92 4.02
C LEU A 264 -26.79 -8.73 3.09
N LEU A 265 -26.80 -7.49 3.60
CA LEU A 265 -26.67 -6.26 2.80
C LEU A 265 -25.22 -5.83 2.60
N ALA A 266 -24.31 -6.29 3.46
CA ALA A 266 -22.91 -5.85 3.43
C ALA A 266 -22.21 -6.15 2.10
N TYR A 267 -22.37 -7.36 1.57
CA TYR A 267 -21.71 -7.74 0.31
C TYR A 267 -22.28 -7.01 -0.92
N PRO A 268 -23.60 -6.93 -1.15
CA PRO A 268 -24.16 -6.11 -2.22
C PRO A 268 -23.76 -4.64 -2.12
N LEU A 269 -23.77 -4.07 -0.90
CA LEU A 269 -23.37 -2.69 -0.67
C LEU A 269 -21.86 -2.48 -0.95
N CYS A 270 -21.02 -3.43 -0.56
CA CYS A 270 -19.59 -3.41 -0.87
C CYS A 270 -19.32 -3.45 -2.38
N ILE A 271 -20.03 -4.30 -3.11
CA ILE A 271 -19.94 -4.40 -4.58
C ILE A 271 -20.43 -3.12 -5.24
N ALA A 272 -21.57 -2.57 -4.82
CA ALA A 272 -22.10 -1.32 -5.34
C ALA A 272 -21.16 -0.14 -5.07
N PHE A 273 -20.61 -0.07 -3.87
CA PHE A 273 -19.61 0.93 -3.50
C PHE A 273 -18.34 0.80 -4.35
N PHE A 274 -17.89 -0.42 -4.61
CA PHE A 274 -16.73 -0.66 -5.43
C PHE A 274 -16.95 -0.23 -6.89
N PHE A 275 -18.12 -0.55 -7.46
CA PHE A 275 -18.52 -0.08 -8.79
C PHE A 275 -18.54 1.45 -8.84
N PHE A 276 -19.14 2.10 -7.84
CA PHE A 276 -19.16 3.55 -7.72
C PHE A 276 -17.74 4.14 -7.62
N PHE A 277 -16.87 3.54 -6.82
CA PHE A 277 -15.47 3.93 -6.69
C PHE A 277 -14.72 3.87 -8.02
N LEU A 278 -14.82 2.74 -8.75
CA LEU A 278 -14.21 2.60 -10.06
C LEU A 278 -14.77 3.62 -11.06
N GLN A 279 -16.09 3.80 -11.07
CA GLN A 279 -16.73 4.75 -11.94
C GLN A 279 -16.22 6.19 -11.68
N MET A 280 -16.10 6.59 -10.42
CA MET A 280 -15.54 7.91 -10.05
C MET A 280 -14.08 8.07 -10.47
N VAL A 281 -13.28 7.03 -10.33
CA VAL A 281 -11.87 7.07 -10.76
C VAL A 281 -11.77 7.19 -12.27
N PHE A 282 -12.46 6.32 -13.02
CA PHE A 282 -12.34 6.30 -14.48
C PHE A 282 -13.06 7.46 -15.15
N GLN A 283 -14.27 7.77 -14.75
CA GLN A 283 -15.04 8.88 -15.31
C GLN A 283 -14.38 10.24 -15.03
N GLY A 284 -13.75 10.39 -13.85
CA GLY A 284 -13.01 11.60 -13.50
C GLY A 284 -11.65 11.74 -14.18
N SER A 285 -11.08 10.65 -14.72
CA SER A 285 -9.70 10.67 -15.23
C SER A 285 -9.56 10.41 -16.72
N LEU A 286 -10.33 9.46 -17.30
CA LEU A 286 -10.15 9.06 -18.70
C LEU A 286 -10.34 10.22 -19.68
N PRO A 287 -11.39 11.07 -19.57
CA PRO A 287 -11.55 12.20 -20.48
C PRO A 287 -10.33 13.14 -20.49
N TRP A 288 -9.73 13.36 -19.33
CA TRP A 288 -8.52 14.18 -19.22
C TRP A 288 -7.28 13.50 -19.80
N SER A 289 -7.18 12.18 -19.69
CA SER A 289 -6.12 11.40 -20.33
C SER A 289 -6.22 11.45 -21.85
N ASP A 290 -7.44 11.32 -22.38
CA ASP A 290 -7.74 11.43 -23.81
C ASP A 290 -7.48 12.83 -24.33
N PHE A 291 -7.85 13.86 -23.57
CA PHE A 291 -7.54 15.26 -23.89
C PHE A 291 -6.04 15.52 -23.98
N ILE A 292 -5.24 14.97 -23.05
CA ILE A 292 -3.78 15.10 -23.11
C ILE A 292 -3.23 14.39 -24.36
N GLN A 293 -3.76 13.20 -24.69
CA GLN A 293 -3.36 12.51 -25.93
C GLN A 293 -3.73 13.29 -27.17
N TYR A 294 -4.93 13.87 -27.21
CA TYR A 294 -5.38 14.75 -28.30
C TYR A 294 -4.42 15.94 -28.48
N LEU A 295 -4.09 16.64 -27.40
CA LEU A 295 -3.13 17.74 -27.44
C LEU A 295 -1.76 17.33 -28.01
N LEU A 296 -1.30 16.14 -27.62
CA LEU A 296 0.00 15.63 -28.05
C LEU A 296 -0.02 15.20 -29.53
N GLN A 297 -1.03 14.43 -29.93
CA GLN A 297 -1.07 13.78 -31.24
C GLN A 297 -1.55 14.71 -32.35
N GLU A 298 -2.56 15.54 -32.08
CA GLU A 298 -3.17 16.39 -33.13
C GLU A 298 -2.54 17.79 -33.22
N HIS A 299 -1.89 18.26 -32.14
CA HIS A 299 -1.29 19.59 -32.13
C HIS A 299 0.23 19.59 -31.98
N LEU A 300 0.75 18.99 -30.91
CA LEU A 300 2.18 19.09 -30.56
C LEU A 300 3.08 18.31 -31.53
N LEU A 301 2.77 17.06 -31.82
CA LEU A 301 3.58 16.22 -32.71
C LEU A 301 3.61 16.70 -34.15
N PRO A 302 2.47 17.09 -34.82
CA PRO A 302 2.49 17.67 -36.15
C PRO A 302 3.31 18.96 -36.25
N TRP A 303 3.20 19.82 -35.23
CA TRP A 303 3.98 21.05 -35.13
C TRP A 303 5.48 20.79 -35.00
N ILE A 304 5.90 19.92 -34.11
CA ILE A 304 7.31 19.56 -33.94
C ILE A 304 7.84 18.90 -35.22
N LYS A 305 7.06 18.02 -35.86
CA LYS A 305 7.43 17.35 -37.12
C LYS A 305 7.68 18.37 -38.24
N TYR A 306 6.88 19.45 -38.28
CA TYR A 306 7.08 20.53 -39.24
C TYR A 306 8.43 21.25 -39.08
N TYR A 307 8.82 21.58 -37.85
CA TYR A 307 10.10 22.23 -37.57
C TYR A 307 11.30 21.30 -37.71
N LEU A 308 11.11 19.99 -37.55
CA LEU A 308 12.17 18.98 -37.69
C LEU A 308 12.30 18.45 -39.14
N GLN A 309 11.64 19.02 -40.11
CA GLN A 309 11.72 18.59 -41.53
C GLN A 309 13.15 18.60 -42.07
N SER A 310 14.02 19.49 -41.60
CA SER A 310 15.41 19.62 -42.01
C SER A 310 16.34 18.53 -41.39
N TRP A 311 15.83 17.74 -40.42
CA TRP A 311 16.62 16.70 -39.76
C TRP A 311 16.65 15.42 -40.61
N PRO A 312 17.72 14.62 -40.50
CA PRO A 312 17.76 13.27 -41.08
C PRO A 312 16.55 12.45 -40.59
N GLN A 313 15.92 11.72 -41.50
CA GLN A 313 14.66 10.98 -41.22
C GLN A 313 14.75 10.11 -39.95
N VAL A 314 15.83 9.36 -39.80
CA VAL A 314 16.05 8.46 -38.68
C VAL A 314 16.04 9.22 -37.32
N LEU A 315 16.74 10.35 -37.25
CA LEU A 315 16.80 11.17 -36.02
C LEU A 315 15.46 11.83 -35.72
N ARG A 316 14.76 12.29 -36.75
CA ARG A 316 13.43 12.89 -36.62
C ARG A 316 12.42 11.85 -36.10
N ASP A 317 12.39 10.66 -36.70
CA ASP A 317 11.45 9.60 -36.33
C ASP A 317 11.79 9.05 -34.92
N PHE A 318 13.10 8.92 -34.59
CA PHE A 318 13.53 8.59 -33.23
C PHE A 318 13.03 9.61 -32.18
N PHE A 319 13.16 10.89 -32.48
CA PHE A 319 12.75 11.93 -31.54
C PHE A 319 11.23 11.99 -31.40
N LEU A 320 10.48 11.91 -32.51
CA LEU A 320 9.02 11.96 -32.50
C LEU A 320 8.39 10.69 -31.91
N GLU A 321 8.76 9.54 -32.43
CA GLU A 321 8.11 8.27 -32.06
C GLU A 321 8.75 7.60 -30.84
N GLY A 322 10.06 7.67 -30.68
CA GLY A 322 10.78 7.06 -29.56
C GLY A 322 10.71 7.92 -28.30
N VAL A 323 11.02 9.24 -28.41
CA VAL A 323 11.13 10.10 -27.23
C VAL A 323 9.81 10.77 -26.91
N LEU A 324 9.20 11.53 -27.84
CA LEU A 324 8.00 12.31 -27.56
C LEU A 324 6.77 11.44 -27.30
N ASN A 325 6.56 10.37 -28.04
CA ASN A 325 5.49 9.41 -27.75
C ASN A 325 5.70 8.72 -26.39
N GLY A 326 6.95 8.39 -26.03
CA GLY A 326 7.27 7.83 -24.72
C GLY A 326 6.95 8.81 -23.58
N ILE A 327 7.30 10.08 -23.74
CA ILE A 327 6.96 11.15 -22.78
C ILE A 327 5.43 11.33 -22.72
N GLY A 328 4.78 11.37 -23.86
CA GLY A 328 3.34 11.52 -23.98
C GLY A 328 2.56 10.44 -23.26
N SER A 329 2.97 9.18 -23.42
CA SER A 329 2.33 8.06 -22.72
C SER A 329 2.44 8.16 -21.21
N VAL A 330 3.56 8.67 -20.66
CA VAL A 330 3.70 8.86 -19.21
C VAL A 330 2.82 10.01 -18.71
N ILE A 331 2.76 11.12 -19.47
CA ILE A 331 1.97 12.30 -19.09
C ILE A 331 0.47 12.01 -19.12
N SER A 332 -0.01 11.24 -20.09
CA SER A 332 -1.43 10.88 -20.20
C SER A 332 -1.95 10.05 -19.02
N PHE A 333 -1.07 9.39 -18.24
CA PHE A 333 -1.44 8.70 -17.01
C PHE A 333 -1.59 9.60 -15.78
N ILE A 334 -1.14 10.85 -15.83
CA ILE A 334 -1.19 11.75 -14.65
C ILE A 334 -2.60 11.91 -14.10
N PRO A 335 -3.64 12.18 -14.91
CA PRO A 335 -5.00 12.33 -14.41
C PRO A 335 -5.50 11.06 -13.71
N LEU A 336 -5.25 9.88 -14.30
CA LEU A 336 -5.64 8.60 -13.72
C LEU A 336 -4.97 8.36 -12.37
N MET A 337 -3.67 8.59 -12.27
CA MET A 337 -2.93 8.41 -11.03
C MET A 337 -3.36 9.41 -9.95
N GLY A 338 -3.53 10.68 -10.31
CA GLY A 338 -3.97 11.73 -9.40
C GLY A 338 -5.35 11.44 -8.80
N THR A 339 -6.30 11.07 -9.64
CA THR A 339 -7.67 10.70 -9.23
C THR A 339 -7.66 9.44 -8.36
N LEU A 340 -6.90 8.43 -8.76
CA LEU A 340 -6.79 7.17 -8.01
C LEU A 340 -6.19 7.39 -6.61
N TYR A 341 -5.07 8.10 -6.50
CA TYR A 341 -4.45 8.39 -5.20
C TYR A 341 -5.34 9.26 -4.30
N PHE A 342 -6.07 10.21 -4.89
CA PHE A 342 -7.03 11.03 -4.16
C PHE A 342 -8.13 10.15 -3.52
N TRP A 343 -8.74 9.26 -4.30
CA TRP A 343 -9.81 8.39 -3.80
C TRP A 343 -9.30 7.32 -2.83
N ILE A 344 -8.07 6.80 -3.01
CA ILE A 344 -7.44 5.89 -2.04
C ILE A 344 -7.28 6.59 -0.69
N ALA A 345 -6.68 7.79 -0.68
CA ALA A 345 -6.47 8.55 0.53
C ALA A 345 -7.82 8.91 1.22
N PHE A 346 -8.86 9.22 0.42
CA PHE A 346 -10.21 9.44 0.92
C PHE A 346 -10.77 8.19 1.64
N LEU A 347 -10.62 7.02 1.05
CA LEU A 347 -11.08 5.75 1.64
C LEU A 347 -10.34 5.41 2.93
N GLU A 348 -9.04 5.61 2.96
CA GLU A 348 -8.22 5.36 4.15
C GLU A 348 -8.59 6.30 5.30
N GLU A 349 -8.67 7.60 5.05
CA GLU A 349 -8.98 8.59 6.09
C GLU A 349 -10.43 8.51 6.56
N SER A 350 -11.38 8.16 5.68
CA SER A 350 -12.81 8.02 6.05
C SER A 350 -13.08 6.88 7.04
N GLY A 351 -12.16 5.90 7.13
CA GLY A 351 -12.32 4.70 7.93
C GLY A 351 -13.18 3.62 7.28
N TYR A 352 -13.66 3.82 6.05
CA TYR A 352 -14.44 2.82 5.31
C TYR A 352 -13.59 1.63 4.85
N TYR A 353 -12.33 1.88 4.51
CA TYR A 353 -11.33 0.85 4.19
C TYR A 353 -11.30 -0.31 5.19
N ALA A 354 -11.29 0.00 6.50
CA ALA A 354 -11.25 -1.04 7.54
C ALA A 354 -12.51 -1.91 7.57
N ARG A 355 -13.70 -1.36 7.18
CA ARG A 355 -14.97 -2.12 7.12
C ARG A 355 -14.95 -3.09 5.95
N ILE A 356 -14.49 -2.64 4.77
CA ILE A 356 -14.31 -3.53 3.60
C ILE A 356 -13.35 -4.67 3.97
N ALA A 357 -12.21 -4.35 4.56
CA ALA A 357 -11.24 -5.35 4.99
C ALA A 357 -11.85 -6.35 5.98
N PHE A 358 -12.63 -5.88 6.96
CA PHE A 358 -13.32 -6.74 7.92
C PHE A 358 -14.34 -7.69 7.26
N LEU A 359 -15.15 -7.17 6.32
CA LEU A 359 -16.14 -7.98 5.59
C LEU A 359 -15.49 -9.08 4.75
N CYS A 360 -14.38 -8.75 4.08
CA CYS A 360 -13.69 -9.68 3.19
C CYS A 360 -12.76 -10.64 3.92
N ASP A 361 -12.51 -10.43 5.22
CA ASP A 361 -11.57 -11.24 5.99
C ASP A 361 -11.96 -12.72 6.03
N ARG A 362 -13.25 -13.03 6.12
CA ARG A 362 -13.76 -14.40 6.09
C ARG A 362 -13.42 -15.11 4.78
N ILE A 363 -13.58 -14.44 3.64
CA ILE A 363 -13.30 -15.02 2.32
C ILE A 363 -11.80 -15.16 2.11
N MET A 364 -11.04 -14.10 2.42
CA MET A 364 -9.60 -14.10 2.24
C MET A 364 -8.88 -15.10 3.13
N SER A 365 -9.46 -15.43 4.27
CA SER A 365 -8.90 -16.40 5.23
C SER A 365 -8.79 -17.82 4.69
N TYR A 366 -9.64 -18.23 3.73
CA TYR A 366 -9.49 -19.51 3.05
C TYR A 366 -8.19 -19.62 2.26
N PHE A 367 -7.62 -18.48 1.88
CA PHE A 367 -6.37 -18.37 1.14
C PHE A 367 -5.18 -17.96 2.02
N HIS A 368 -5.31 -18.03 3.35
CA HIS A 368 -4.32 -17.55 4.33
C HIS A 368 -3.94 -16.06 4.16
N LEU A 369 -4.88 -15.25 3.67
CA LEU A 369 -4.74 -13.81 3.49
C LEU A 369 -5.62 -13.07 4.51
N SER A 370 -5.22 -11.84 4.87
CA SER A 370 -6.08 -10.93 5.63
C SER A 370 -7.07 -10.21 4.71
N GLY A 371 -8.20 -9.75 5.24
CA GLY A 371 -9.17 -8.98 4.47
C GLY A 371 -8.63 -7.71 3.85
N LYS A 372 -7.51 -7.16 4.37
CA LYS A 372 -6.79 -6.04 3.77
C LYS A 372 -6.22 -6.38 2.40
N ALA A 373 -5.85 -7.66 2.15
CA ALA A 373 -5.36 -8.12 0.85
C ALA A 373 -6.39 -7.95 -0.26
N PHE A 374 -7.68 -8.15 0.05
CA PHE A 374 -8.76 -7.92 -0.90
C PHE A 374 -8.76 -6.48 -1.42
N PHE A 375 -8.55 -5.50 -0.54
CA PHE A 375 -8.49 -4.11 -0.96
C PHE A 375 -7.28 -3.82 -1.85
N ALA A 376 -6.12 -4.36 -1.53
CA ALA A 376 -4.95 -4.24 -2.39
C ALA A 376 -5.19 -4.83 -3.79
N MET A 377 -5.90 -5.96 -3.88
CA MET A 377 -6.30 -6.57 -5.15
C MET A 377 -7.31 -5.69 -5.90
N ILE A 378 -8.30 -5.11 -5.20
CA ILE A 378 -9.27 -4.17 -5.78
C ILE A 378 -8.58 -2.96 -6.40
N LEU A 379 -7.60 -2.37 -5.72
CA LEU A 379 -6.82 -1.27 -6.27
C LEU A 379 -6.08 -1.66 -7.55
N GLY A 380 -5.72 -2.94 -7.69
CA GLY A 380 -5.13 -3.51 -8.89
C GLY A 380 -6.01 -3.37 -10.15
N PHE A 381 -7.34 -3.29 -10.02
CA PHE A 381 -8.23 -3.01 -11.16
C PHE A 381 -8.06 -1.58 -11.70
N GLY A 382 -7.71 -0.63 -10.86
CA GLY A 382 -7.33 0.70 -11.32
C GLY A 382 -5.89 0.70 -11.84
N CYS A 383 -4.94 0.42 -10.96
CA CYS A 383 -3.52 0.32 -11.26
C CYS A 383 -2.82 -0.64 -10.27
N ASN A 384 -1.96 -1.52 -10.79
CA ASN A 384 -1.24 -2.50 -9.98
C ASN A 384 -0.23 -1.86 -9.01
N VAL A 385 0.35 -0.70 -9.35
CA VAL A 385 1.36 -0.03 -8.52
C VAL A 385 0.80 0.39 -7.15
N PRO A 386 -0.31 1.15 -7.05
CA PRO A 386 -0.96 1.42 -5.77
C PRO A 386 -1.39 0.16 -5.02
N GLY A 387 -1.88 -0.88 -5.73
CA GLY A 387 -2.21 -2.17 -5.12
C GLY A 387 -1.02 -2.82 -4.41
N ILE A 388 0.17 -2.79 -5.04
CA ILE A 388 1.41 -3.30 -4.42
C ILE A 388 1.83 -2.42 -3.24
N ILE A 389 1.70 -1.10 -3.35
CA ILE A 389 1.99 -0.19 -2.24
C ILE A 389 1.05 -0.48 -1.06
N ALA A 390 -0.24 -0.68 -1.33
CA ALA A 390 -1.24 -1.02 -0.31
C ALA A 390 -0.96 -2.37 0.38
N SER A 391 -0.25 -3.31 -0.28
CA SER A 391 0.12 -4.58 0.34
C SER A 391 1.01 -4.40 1.58
N LYS A 392 1.70 -3.26 1.76
CA LYS A 392 2.43 -2.92 2.99
C LYS A 392 1.56 -2.85 4.25
N SER A 393 0.26 -2.58 4.10
CA SER A 393 -0.68 -2.51 5.21
C SER A 393 -1.00 -3.87 5.85
N MET A 394 -0.55 -4.99 5.23
CA MET A 394 -0.68 -6.33 5.78
C MET A 394 0.20 -6.49 7.02
N GLU A 395 -0.23 -7.37 7.90
CA GLU A 395 0.39 -7.52 9.21
C GLU A 395 1.74 -8.21 9.14
N THR A 396 1.89 -9.24 8.29
CA THR A 396 3.11 -10.03 8.22
C THR A 396 3.81 -9.88 6.88
N GLN A 397 5.13 -10.06 6.87
CA GLN A 397 5.93 -9.96 5.64
C GLN A 397 5.51 -10.99 4.59
N LYS A 398 5.16 -12.20 5.02
CA LYS A 398 4.71 -13.27 4.13
C LYS A 398 3.41 -12.92 3.42
N GLN A 399 2.43 -12.36 4.14
CA GLN A 399 1.17 -11.87 3.55
C GLN A 399 1.41 -10.69 2.60
N ARG A 400 2.31 -9.76 2.96
CA ARG A 400 2.70 -8.63 2.09
C ARG A 400 3.24 -9.15 0.76
N MET A 401 4.18 -10.10 0.80
CA MET A 401 4.79 -10.71 -0.40
C MET A 401 3.77 -11.48 -1.23
N LEU A 402 2.93 -12.31 -0.61
CA LEU A 402 1.90 -13.06 -1.31
C LEU A 402 0.90 -12.12 -1.98
N THR A 403 0.38 -11.12 -1.26
CA THR A 403 -0.54 -10.12 -1.84
C THR A 403 0.10 -9.38 -3.01
N ALA A 404 1.38 -8.98 -2.90
CA ALA A 404 2.10 -8.32 -3.99
C ALA A 404 2.25 -9.19 -5.25
N LEU A 405 2.30 -10.53 -5.11
CA LEU A 405 2.29 -11.47 -6.23
C LEU A 405 0.90 -11.66 -6.86
N LEU A 406 -0.18 -11.43 -6.10
CA LEU A 406 -1.56 -11.61 -6.57
C LEU A 406 -2.12 -10.37 -7.28
N VAL A 407 -1.73 -9.17 -6.85
CA VAL A 407 -2.21 -7.90 -7.42
C VAL A 407 -2.06 -7.82 -8.95
N PRO A 408 -0.96 -8.26 -9.59
CA PRO A 408 -0.80 -8.16 -11.03
C PRO A 408 -1.78 -8.99 -11.87
N PHE A 409 -2.47 -9.97 -11.28
CA PHE A 409 -3.53 -10.73 -11.96
C PHE A 409 -4.80 -9.89 -12.15
N MET A 410 -4.96 -8.80 -11.39
CA MET A 410 -6.07 -7.87 -11.58
C MET A 410 -5.88 -7.09 -12.87
N SER A 411 -6.96 -7.01 -13.65
CA SER A 411 -6.92 -6.28 -14.93
C SER A 411 -6.94 -4.78 -14.67
N CYS A 412 -5.82 -4.10 -14.86
CA CYS A 412 -5.75 -2.65 -14.72
C CYS A 412 -6.45 -1.90 -15.87
N GLY A 413 -6.81 -0.63 -15.63
CA GLY A 413 -7.51 0.21 -16.61
C GLY A 413 -6.79 0.35 -17.96
N ALA A 414 -5.46 0.33 -17.98
CA ALA A 414 -4.66 0.40 -19.20
C ALA A 414 -4.86 -0.79 -20.18
N ARG A 415 -5.48 -1.88 -19.73
CA ARG A 415 -5.82 -3.03 -20.58
C ARG A 415 -7.18 -2.88 -21.26
N LEU A 416 -8.05 -2.01 -20.75
CA LEU A 416 -9.42 -1.85 -21.25
C LEU A 416 -9.49 -1.46 -22.73
N PRO A 417 -8.68 -0.53 -23.26
CA PRO A 417 -8.68 -0.20 -24.70
C PRO A 417 -8.37 -1.42 -25.59
N LEU A 418 -7.45 -2.29 -25.15
CA LEU A 418 -7.15 -3.54 -25.87
C LEU A 418 -8.36 -4.48 -25.90
N TYR A 419 -9.05 -4.64 -24.77
CA TYR A 419 -10.24 -5.49 -24.72
C TYR A 419 -11.37 -4.95 -25.62
N LEU A 420 -11.59 -3.63 -25.60
CA LEU A 420 -12.59 -2.99 -26.45
C LEU A 420 -12.24 -3.15 -27.93
N LEU A 421 -10.97 -2.99 -28.32
CA LEU A 421 -10.49 -3.18 -29.69
C LEU A 421 -10.76 -4.60 -30.22
N PHE A 422 -10.38 -5.60 -29.40
CA PHE A 422 -10.62 -7.02 -29.79
C PHE A 422 -12.10 -7.39 -29.75
N CYS A 423 -12.85 -6.89 -28.78
CA CYS A 423 -14.30 -7.13 -28.71
C CYS A 423 -15.04 -6.52 -29.90
N ALA A 424 -14.74 -5.28 -30.28
CA ALA A 424 -15.31 -4.63 -31.44
C ALA A 424 -14.98 -5.35 -32.77
N SER A 425 -13.79 -6.00 -32.81
CA SER A 425 -13.33 -6.71 -34.02
C SER A 425 -13.89 -8.12 -34.15
N PHE A 426 -13.92 -8.91 -33.07
CA PHE A 426 -14.16 -10.35 -33.10
C PHE A 426 -15.41 -10.82 -32.32
N PHE A 427 -16.01 -9.97 -31.47
CA PHE A 427 -17.10 -10.36 -30.55
C PHE A 427 -18.30 -9.40 -30.61
N ARG A 428 -18.66 -8.91 -31.79
CA ARG A 428 -19.80 -7.98 -31.98
C ARG A 428 -21.07 -8.50 -31.32
N GLY A 429 -21.70 -7.67 -30.48
CA GLY A 429 -22.93 -8.00 -29.75
C GLY A 429 -22.71 -8.86 -28.48
N LYS A 430 -21.47 -9.29 -28.16
CA LYS A 430 -21.12 -10.05 -26.94
C LYS A 430 -20.00 -9.39 -26.15
N GLU A 431 -19.70 -8.13 -26.42
CA GLU A 431 -18.55 -7.40 -25.88
C GLU A 431 -18.52 -7.41 -24.34
N ALA A 432 -19.67 -7.08 -23.74
CA ALA A 432 -19.78 -7.05 -22.27
C ALA A 432 -19.53 -8.42 -21.61
N ALA A 433 -20.06 -9.50 -22.23
CA ALA A 433 -19.87 -10.85 -21.72
C ALA A 433 -18.41 -11.31 -21.80
N VAL A 434 -17.73 -11.00 -22.91
CA VAL A 434 -16.31 -11.31 -23.11
C VAL A 434 -15.46 -10.56 -22.11
N ILE A 435 -15.68 -9.24 -21.96
CA ILE A 435 -14.95 -8.45 -20.98
C ILE A 435 -15.17 -8.99 -19.56
N ALA A 436 -16.42 -9.28 -19.17
CA ALA A 436 -16.73 -9.86 -17.87
C ALA A 436 -16.02 -11.20 -17.65
N SER A 437 -15.96 -12.07 -18.68
CA SER A 437 -15.25 -13.35 -18.60
C SER A 437 -13.74 -13.20 -18.43
N VAL A 438 -13.13 -12.20 -19.07
CA VAL A 438 -11.70 -11.87 -18.94
C VAL A 438 -11.41 -11.39 -17.50
N TYR A 439 -12.24 -10.51 -16.94
CA TYR A 439 -12.09 -10.08 -15.54
C TYR A 439 -12.27 -11.23 -14.55
N ALA A 440 -13.28 -12.09 -14.78
CA ALA A 440 -13.50 -13.28 -13.96
C ALA A 440 -12.31 -14.25 -14.01
N MET A 441 -11.67 -14.42 -15.18
CA MET A 441 -10.47 -15.22 -15.33
C MET A 441 -9.29 -14.67 -14.55
N GLY A 442 -9.11 -13.35 -14.51
CA GLY A 442 -8.09 -12.70 -13.68
C GLY A 442 -8.27 -12.97 -12.18
N LEU A 443 -9.51 -12.84 -11.69
CA LEU A 443 -9.86 -13.19 -10.30
C LEU A 443 -9.62 -14.67 -10.02
N PHE A 444 -10.06 -15.55 -10.89
CA PHE A 444 -9.84 -17.01 -10.76
C PHE A 444 -8.34 -17.33 -10.68
N ALA A 445 -7.55 -16.75 -11.59
CA ALA A 445 -6.10 -16.92 -11.63
C ALA A 445 -5.42 -16.44 -10.34
N ALA A 446 -5.86 -15.30 -9.79
CA ALA A 446 -5.35 -14.78 -8.52
C ALA A 446 -5.66 -15.72 -7.35
N PHE A 447 -6.92 -16.17 -7.21
CA PHE A 447 -7.30 -17.08 -6.12
C PHE A 447 -6.65 -18.44 -6.26
N LEU A 448 -6.53 -18.97 -7.47
CA LEU A 448 -5.82 -20.23 -7.73
C LEU A 448 -4.33 -20.09 -7.37
N SER A 449 -3.69 -18.97 -7.75
CA SER A 449 -2.30 -18.67 -7.38
C SER A 449 -2.17 -18.53 -5.86
N ALA A 450 -3.11 -17.86 -5.19
CA ALA A 450 -3.13 -17.73 -3.72
C ALA A 450 -3.20 -19.12 -3.07
N PHE A 451 -4.09 -20.01 -3.54
CA PHE A 451 -4.23 -21.36 -3.02
C PHE A 451 -2.97 -22.20 -3.19
N ILE A 452 -2.32 -22.11 -4.37
CA ILE A 452 -1.09 -22.87 -4.65
C ILE A 452 0.08 -22.34 -3.83
N LEU A 453 0.27 -21.01 -3.81
CA LEU A 453 1.42 -20.38 -3.17
C LEU A 453 1.31 -20.39 -1.63
N SER A 454 0.10 -20.26 -1.06
CA SER A 454 -0.10 -20.27 0.39
C SER A 454 0.30 -21.59 1.07
N LYS A 455 0.31 -22.71 0.32
CA LYS A 455 0.77 -24.02 0.81
C LYS A 455 2.29 -24.12 0.94
N ARG A 456 3.05 -23.22 0.31
CA ARG A 456 4.52 -23.22 0.38
C ARG A 456 4.99 -22.59 1.69
N GLN A 457 6.03 -23.15 2.31
CA GLN A 457 6.60 -22.67 3.58
C GLN A 457 6.98 -21.18 3.56
N MET A 458 7.36 -20.67 2.40
CA MET A 458 7.71 -19.26 2.18
C MET A 458 6.55 -18.30 2.48
N PHE A 459 5.29 -18.76 2.32
CA PHE A 459 4.09 -17.92 2.45
C PHE A 459 3.14 -18.40 3.54
N ARG A 460 3.39 -19.58 4.14
CA ARG A 460 2.53 -20.16 5.18
C ARG A 460 2.74 -19.44 6.52
N GLU A 461 1.65 -18.94 7.10
CA GLU A 461 1.67 -18.30 8.41
C GLU A 461 0.29 -18.35 9.05
N ASP A 462 0.25 -18.57 10.37
CA ASP A 462 -0.99 -18.52 11.15
C ASP A 462 -1.33 -17.05 11.45
N VAL A 463 -2.47 -16.59 10.96
CA VAL A 463 -2.91 -15.19 11.06
C VAL A 463 -3.59 -14.96 12.40
N ILE A 464 -3.01 -14.11 13.25
CA ILE A 464 -3.69 -13.58 14.42
C ILE A 464 -4.60 -12.43 13.93
N ARG A 465 -5.92 -12.65 14.02
CA ARG A 465 -6.94 -11.77 13.46
C ARG A 465 -7.50 -10.80 14.52
N ILE A 466 -6.81 -9.72 14.76
CA ILE A 466 -7.38 -8.62 15.55
C ILE A 466 -7.45 -7.40 14.64
N MET A 467 -8.63 -7.15 14.05
CA MET A 467 -8.85 -5.97 13.22
C MET A 467 -9.64 -4.92 14.00
N GLU A 468 -9.05 -3.75 14.17
CA GLU A 468 -9.73 -2.62 14.76
C GLU A 468 -10.45 -1.80 13.69
N LEU A 469 -11.72 -1.47 13.96
CA LEU A 469 -12.50 -0.58 13.12
C LEU A 469 -12.30 0.88 13.61
N PRO A 470 -11.57 1.71 12.86
CA PRO A 470 -11.41 3.12 13.18
C PRO A 470 -12.77 3.83 13.08
N PRO A 471 -12.99 4.95 13.80
CA PRO A 471 -14.21 5.74 13.66
C PRO A 471 -14.29 6.35 12.25
N TYR A 472 -15.53 6.54 11.76
CA TYR A 472 -15.74 7.34 10.55
C TYR A 472 -15.29 8.78 10.79
N ARG A 473 -14.54 9.31 9.82
CA ARG A 473 -14.08 10.70 9.81
C ARG A 473 -14.34 11.29 8.44
N PHE A 474 -14.76 12.54 8.38
CA PHE A 474 -14.78 13.26 7.11
C PHE A 474 -13.38 13.79 6.84
N PRO A 475 -12.74 13.36 5.73
CA PRO A 475 -11.37 13.73 5.44
C PRO A 475 -11.19 15.22 5.14
N ASN A 476 -9.99 15.74 5.38
CA ASN A 476 -9.66 17.11 5.01
C ASN A 476 -9.21 17.17 3.54
N MET A 477 -10.06 17.71 2.66
CA MET A 477 -9.85 17.75 1.20
C MET A 477 -8.53 18.41 0.79
N LYS A 478 -8.05 19.45 1.53
CA LYS A 478 -6.75 20.09 1.24
C LYS A 478 -5.58 19.16 1.51
N VAL A 479 -5.66 18.36 2.58
CA VAL A 479 -4.62 17.39 2.93
C VAL A 479 -4.61 16.24 1.92
N LEU A 480 -5.80 15.74 1.52
CA LEU A 480 -5.95 14.72 0.50
C LEU A 480 -5.36 15.16 -0.84
N GLY A 481 -5.71 16.36 -1.31
CA GLY A 481 -5.18 16.90 -2.56
C GLY A 481 -3.65 17.00 -2.55
N LYS A 482 -3.07 17.50 -1.45
CA LYS A 482 -1.61 17.59 -1.30
C LYS A 482 -0.95 16.20 -1.30
N SER A 483 -1.53 15.23 -0.61
CA SER A 483 -1.03 13.86 -0.58
C SER A 483 -1.08 13.20 -1.96
N ALA A 484 -2.20 13.33 -2.67
CA ALA A 484 -2.37 12.79 -4.02
C ALA A 484 -1.35 13.39 -5.01
N VAL A 485 -1.13 14.71 -4.96
CA VAL A 485 -0.13 15.38 -5.80
C VAL A 485 1.29 14.90 -5.49
N LEU A 486 1.66 14.75 -4.22
CA LEU A 486 2.98 14.27 -3.83
C LEU A 486 3.22 12.83 -4.32
N GLU A 487 2.25 11.93 -4.15
CA GLU A 487 2.34 10.56 -4.64
C GLU A 487 2.41 10.50 -6.18
N CYS A 488 1.66 11.37 -6.86
CA CYS A 488 1.72 11.49 -8.32
C CYS A 488 3.12 11.94 -8.80
N ILE A 489 3.73 12.92 -8.14
CA ILE A 489 5.10 13.38 -8.45
C ILE A 489 6.12 12.25 -8.18
N ASN A 490 5.98 11.54 -7.08
CA ASN A 490 6.85 10.41 -6.74
C ASN A 490 6.74 9.29 -7.79
N TYR A 491 5.53 9.02 -8.27
CA TYR A 491 5.29 8.09 -9.37
C TYR A 491 5.98 8.54 -10.65
N LEU A 492 5.77 9.80 -11.05
CA LEU A 492 6.36 10.36 -12.27
C LEU A 492 7.88 10.27 -12.28
N ARG A 493 8.54 10.64 -11.18
CA ARG A 493 10.01 10.58 -11.08
C ARG A 493 10.55 9.16 -11.32
N LYS A 494 9.83 8.14 -10.84
CA LYS A 494 10.24 6.74 -11.01
C LYS A 494 9.88 6.19 -12.39
N ALA A 495 8.69 6.54 -12.90
CA ALA A 495 8.16 6.06 -14.16
C ALA A 495 8.93 6.63 -15.36
N PHE A 496 9.20 7.93 -15.32
CA PHE A 496 9.72 8.68 -16.46
C PHE A 496 11.01 8.08 -17.04
N SER A 497 12.03 7.86 -16.20
CA SER A 497 13.31 7.33 -16.67
C SER A 497 13.23 5.90 -17.18
N ALA A 498 12.48 5.05 -16.47
CA ALA A 498 12.36 3.63 -16.80
C ALA A 498 11.55 3.41 -18.09
N VAL A 499 10.39 4.05 -18.20
CA VAL A 499 9.52 3.93 -19.38
C VAL A 499 10.18 4.53 -20.61
N LEU A 500 10.74 5.74 -20.49
CA LEU A 500 11.41 6.41 -21.60
C LEU A 500 12.58 5.57 -22.15
N MET A 501 13.44 5.05 -21.28
CA MET A 501 14.59 4.20 -21.70
C MET A 501 14.09 2.98 -22.49
N VAL A 502 13.08 2.27 -21.96
CA VAL A 502 12.61 1.05 -22.62
C VAL A 502 11.88 1.36 -23.92
N MET A 503 11.11 2.48 -23.99
CA MET A 503 10.46 2.91 -25.24
C MET A 503 11.48 3.25 -26.32
N MET A 504 12.57 3.96 -26.00
CA MET A 504 13.67 4.21 -26.94
C MET A 504 14.30 2.93 -27.45
N VAL A 505 14.58 1.98 -26.58
CA VAL A 505 15.13 0.67 -26.95
C VAL A 505 14.17 -0.09 -27.86
N LEU A 506 12.89 -0.17 -27.52
CA LEU A 506 11.89 -0.84 -28.34
C LEU A 506 11.73 -0.18 -29.71
N TRP A 507 11.74 1.16 -29.75
CA TRP A 507 11.71 1.89 -31.03
C TRP A 507 12.92 1.52 -31.91
N CYS A 508 14.15 1.48 -31.35
CA CYS A 508 15.32 1.05 -32.09
C CYS A 508 15.15 -0.35 -32.69
N PHE A 509 14.63 -1.32 -31.91
CA PHE A 509 14.40 -2.68 -32.42
C PHE A 509 13.27 -2.73 -33.45
N ALA A 510 12.27 -1.88 -33.35
CA ALA A 510 11.13 -1.81 -34.28
C ALA A 510 11.47 -1.08 -35.58
N TYR A 511 12.45 -0.15 -35.58
CA TYR A 511 12.83 0.67 -36.71
C TYR A 511 14.00 0.08 -37.50
N LEU A 512 15.02 -0.41 -36.81
CA LEU A 512 16.26 -0.90 -37.44
C LEU A 512 16.06 -2.31 -38.03
N PRO A 513 16.79 -2.69 -39.16
CA PRO A 513 17.81 -1.87 -39.85
C PRO A 513 17.28 -0.95 -40.97
N TYR A 514 16.08 -1.20 -41.48
CA TYR A 514 15.66 -0.58 -42.76
C TYR A 514 14.53 0.44 -42.65
N GLY A 515 14.08 0.80 -41.46
CA GLY A 515 12.89 1.67 -41.25
C GLY A 515 11.58 1.03 -41.71
N VAL A 516 11.59 -0.22 -42.15
CA VAL A 516 10.42 -0.99 -42.58
C VAL A 516 10.09 -1.98 -41.48
N ARG A 517 8.88 -1.87 -40.93
CA ARG A 517 8.41 -2.62 -39.78
C ARG A 517 8.53 -4.15 -39.95
N GLU A 518 8.17 -4.66 -41.12
CA GLU A 518 8.22 -6.10 -41.42
C GLU A 518 9.65 -6.67 -41.47
N LYS A 519 10.65 -5.83 -41.77
CA LYS A 519 12.07 -6.18 -41.89
C LYS A 519 12.86 -5.75 -40.65
N SER A 520 12.22 -5.30 -39.59
CA SER A 520 12.89 -4.86 -38.37
C SER A 520 13.39 -6.04 -37.53
N TYR A 521 14.38 -5.76 -36.67
CA TYR A 521 14.87 -6.77 -35.72
C TYR A 521 13.75 -7.31 -34.83
N LEU A 522 12.80 -6.47 -34.43
CA LEU A 522 11.64 -6.87 -33.63
C LEU A 522 10.75 -7.86 -34.41
N ALA A 523 10.47 -7.60 -35.69
CA ALA A 523 9.69 -8.48 -36.54
C ALA A 523 10.40 -9.83 -36.77
N SER A 524 11.68 -9.80 -37.08
CA SER A 524 12.50 -11.01 -37.25
C SER A 524 12.52 -11.86 -35.98
N ALA A 525 12.75 -11.25 -34.82
CA ALA A 525 12.70 -11.96 -33.54
C ALA A 525 11.29 -12.53 -33.24
N ALA A 526 10.26 -11.73 -33.50
CA ALA A 526 8.87 -12.19 -33.30
C ALA A 526 8.50 -13.36 -34.19
N GLN A 527 8.94 -13.37 -35.46
CA GLN A 527 8.72 -14.49 -36.39
C GLN A 527 9.38 -15.79 -35.91
N HIS A 528 10.60 -15.71 -35.35
CA HIS A 528 11.27 -16.89 -34.79
C HIS A 528 10.61 -17.38 -33.49
N VAL A 529 10.17 -16.46 -32.65
CA VAL A 529 9.55 -16.77 -31.36
C VAL A 529 8.07 -17.19 -31.53
N SER A 530 7.41 -16.82 -32.63
CA SER A 530 6.00 -17.10 -32.90
C SER A 530 5.67 -18.59 -32.85
N VAL A 531 6.62 -19.46 -33.22
CA VAL A 531 6.49 -20.94 -33.14
C VAL A 531 6.13 -21.40 -31.71
N VAL A 532 6.67 -20.73 -30.68
CA VAL A 532 6.37 -21.03 -29.28
C VAL A 532 4.91 -20.69 -28.95
N PHE A 533 4.31 -19.72 -29.64
CA PHE A 533 2.96 -19.25 -29.42
C PHE A 533 1.91 -19.88 -30.36
N GLU A 534 2.33 -20.66 -31.37
CA GLU A 534 1.41 -21.40 -32.25
C GLU A 534 0.42 -22.29 -31.46
N PRO A 535 0.85 -23.05 -30.43
CA PRO A 535 -0.07 -23.89 -29.65
C PRO A 535 -1.14 -23.10 -28.88
N LEU A 536 -0.98 -21.77 -28.73
CA LEU A 536 -1.92 -20.86 -28.11
C LEU A 536 -2.94 -20.28 -29.12
N GLY A 537 -2.74 -20.53 -30.41
CA GLY A 537 -3.63 -20.15 -31.50
C GLY A 537 -3.32 -18.79 -32.14
N PHE A 538 -2.63 -17.88 -31.46
CA PHE A 538 -2.31 -16.55 -32.01
C PHE A 538 -0.86 -16.41 -32.52
N GLY A 539 -0.05 -17.45 -32.40
CA GLY A 539 1.32 -17.47 -32.88
C GLY A 539 1.44 -17.45 -34.41
N ASP A 540 0.36 -17.74 -35.16
CA ASP A 540 0.28 -17.64 -36.61
C ASP A 540 0.43 -16.18 -37.13
N LYS A 541 0.28 -15.20 -36.24
CA LYS A 541 0.44 -13.76 -36.52
C LYS A 541 1.61 -13.18 -35.73
N TRP A 542 2.72 -12.95 -36.41
CA TRP A 542 3.93 -12.36 -35.80
C TRP A 542 3.66 -11.00 -35.16
N GLU A 543 2.70 -10.22 -35.67
CA GLU A 543 2.32 -8.91 -35.16
C GLU A 543 1.79 -9.00 -33.72
N CYS A 544 1.04 -10.05 -33.40
CA CYS A 544 0.55 -10.30 -32.04
C CYS A 544 1.71 -10.58 -31.08
N VAL A 545 2.72 -11.34 -31.53
CA VAL A 545 3.89 -11.68 -30.73
C VAL A 545 4.82 -10.45 -30.59
N ALA A 546 5.04 -9.69 -31.68
CA ALA A 546 5.83 -8.48 -31.69
C ALA A 546 5.25 -7.36 -30.80
N ALA A 547 3.93 -7.34 -30.56
CA ALA A 547 3.28 -6.39 -29.68
C ALA A 547 3.51 -6.68 -28.17
N LEU A 548 3.83 -7.93 -27.80
CA LEU A 548 3.96 -8.33 -26.38
C LEU A 548 5.07 -7.57 -25.61
N PRO A 549 6.28 -7.35 -26.15
CA PRO A 549 7.30 -6.55 -25.47
C PRO A 549 6.84 -5.12 -25.16
N GLY A 550 6.09 -4.48 -26.08
CA GLY A 550 5.46 -3.18 -25.83
C GLY A 550 4.53 -3.22 -24.61
N GLY A 551 3.78 -4.31 -24.45
CA GLY A 551 2.90 -4.52 -23.31
C GLY A 551 3.61 -4.67 -21.95
N ILE A 552 4.91 -4.94 -21.91
CA ILE A 552 5.69 -4.92 -20.67
C ILE A 552 5.98 -3.48 -20.24
N VAL A 553 6.09 -2.56 -21.18
CA VAL A 553 6.28 -1.14 -20.89
C VAL A 553 4.97 -0.51 -20.46
N ALA A 554 4.01 -0.53 -21.37
CA ALA A 554 2.66 -0.02 -21.15
C ALA A 554 1.69 -0.89 -21.95
N LYS A 555 0.64 -1.38 -21.32
CA LYS A 555 -0.29 -2.34 -21.97
C LYS A 555 -1.03 -1.75 -23.18
N GLU A 556 -1.27 -0.45 -23.19
CA GLU A 556 -1.85 0.27 -24.33
C GLU A 556 -0.93 0.35 -25.54
N SER A 557 0.40 0.22 -25.38
CA SER A 557 1.32 0.17 -26.51
C SER A 557 1.04 -1.00 -27.45
N ILE A 558 0.40 -2.08 -26.95
CA ILE A 558 -0.08 -3.18 -27.78
C ILE A 558 -1.11 -2.68 -28.80
N VAL A 559 -2.04 -1.83 -28.36
CA VAL A 559 -3.08 -1.25 -29.24
C VAL A 559 -2.44 -0.40 -30.33
N GLY A 560 -1.54 0.51 -29.94
CA GLY A 560 -0.81 1.36 -30.90
C GLY A 560 0.00 0.54 -31.90
N PHE A 561 0.58 -0.57 -31.45
CA PHE A 561 1.31 -1.47 -32.34
C PHE A 561 0.41 -2.21 -33.32
N LEU A 562 -0.76 -2.70 -32.89
CA LEU A 562 -1.68 -3.49 -33.73
C LEU A 562 -2.51 -2.63 -34.68
N GLN A 563 -2.83 -1.37 -34.34
CA GLN A 563 -3.63 -0.47 -35.17
C GLN A 563 -2.85 0.20 -36.31
N GLN A 564 -1.56 -0.06 -36.50
CA GLN A 564 -0.68 0.55 -37.49
C GLN A 564 -0.75 2.09 -37.49
N GLY A 565 0.31 2.73 -37.07
CA GLY A 565 0.38 4.16 -36.78
C GLY A 565 -0.25 5.06 -37.83
N ARG A 566 -1.05 6.02 -37.39
CA ARG A 566 -1.38 7.18 -38.18
C ARG A 566 -0.07 7.84 -38.61
N GLU A 567 0.13 8.02 -39.93
CA GLU A 567 1.16 8.95 -40.37
C GLU A 567 0.77 10.32 -39.84
N ILE A 568 1.62 10.86 -38.98
CA ILE A 568 1.43 12.21 -38.45
C ILE A 568 1.73 13.17 -39.58
N GLU A 569 0.71 13.90 -40.07
CA GLU A 569 0.91 14.94 -41.05
C GLU A 569 1.61 16.16 -40.42
N ALA A 570 2.70 16.61 -41.05
CA ALA A 570 3.41 17.80 -40.59
C ALA A 570 2.61 19.07 -40.96
N ARG A 571 2.24 19.88 -39.97
CA ARG A 571 1.55 21.15 -40.19
C ARG A 571 2.18 22.26 -39.35
N PRO A 572 2.21 23.52 -39.86
CA PRO A 572 2.62 24.66 -39.07
C PRO A 572 1.56 24.96 -37.96
N LEU A 573 2.01 25.59 -36.88
CA LEU A 573 1.13 25.99 -35.79
C LEU A 573 0.19 27.13 -36.27
N GLN A 574 -1.11 26.89 -36.21
CA GLN A 574 -2.17 27.87 -36.52
C GLN A 574 -2.83 28.31 -35.21
N TRP A 575 -2.21 29.29 -34.54
CA TRP A 575 -2.57 29.70 -33.17
C TRP A 575 -4.08 29.91 -32.94
N GLN A 576 -4.79 30.54 -33.84
CA GLN A 576 -6.23 30.87 -33.66
C GLN A 576 -7.09 29.60 -33.76
N GLU A 577 -6.88 28.78 -34.78
CA GLU A 577 -7.63 27.55 -35.03
C GLU A 577 -7.30 26.48 -33.97
N ASP A 578 -6.01 26.28 -33.69
CA ASP A 578 -5.55 25.30 -32.69
C ASP A 578 -6.05 25.65 -31.28
N MET A 579 -5.97 26.95 -30.88
CA MET A 579 -6.48 27.38 -29.57
C MET A 579 -7.99 27.25 -29.44
N HIS A 580 -8.75 27.54 -30.52
CA HIS A 580 -10.20 27.34 -30.50
C HIS A 580 -10.57 25.86 -30.34
N ALA A 581 -9.93 24.97 -31.10
CA ALA A 581 -10.13 23.53 -31.03
C ALA A 581 -9.76 22.96 -29.63
N ILE A 582 -8.64 23.41 -29.07
CA ILE A 582 -8.20 23.01 -27.71
C ILE A 582 -9.20 23.45 -26.64
N VAL A 583 -9.71 24.67 -26.71
CA VAL A 583 -10.69 25.19 -25.74
C VAL A 583 -12.03 24.47 -25.87
N GLU A 584 -12.46 24.14 -27.07
CA GLU A 584 -13.71 23.44 -27.32
C GLU A 584 -13.62 21.99 -26.81
N GLU A 585 -12.56 21.25 -27.16
CA GLU A 585 -12.30 19.91 -26.63
C GLU A 585 -12.12 19.90 -25.08
N GLY A 586 -11.48 20.93 -24.52
CA GLY A 586 -11.36 21.08 -23.07
C GLY A 586 -12.70 21.27 -22.36
N LYS A 587 -13.64 22.01 -22.96
CA LYS A 587 -15.03 22.14 -22.45
C LYS A 587 -15.77 20.80 -22.53
N GLU A 588 -15.68 20.10 -23.65
CA GLU A 588 -16.28 18.77 -23.80
C GLU A 588 -15.71 17.78 -22.82
N THR A 589 -14.39 17.76 -22.65
CA THR A 589 -13.69 16.93 -21.65
C THR A 589 -14.22 17.16 -20.24
N MET A 590 -14.41 18.43 -19.88
CA MET A 590 -14.98 18.78 -18.58
C MET A 590 -16.42 18.26 -18.45
N LEU A 591 -17.27 18.40 -19.46
CA LEU A 591 -18.63 17.87 -19.44
C LEU A 591 -18.68 16.35 -19.37
N ARG A 592 -17.80 15.65 -20.11
CA ARG A 592 -17.64 14.18 -20.06
C ARG A 592 -17.19 13.73 -18.67
N SER A 593 -16.28 14.43 -18.01
CA SER A 593 -15.81 14.08 -16.67
C SER A 593 -16.88 14.17 -15.59
N PHE A 594 -17.92 15.01 -15.80
CA PHE A 594 -19.12 15.07 -14.95
C PHE A 594 -20.26 14.16 -15.41
N GLY A 595 -20.08 13.37 -16.48
CA GLY A 595 -21.11 12.48 -17.01
C GLY A 595 -22.26 13.17 -17.73
N LEU A 596 -22.08 14.44 -18.11
CA LEU A 596 -23.11 15.25 -18.75
C LEU A 596 -23.17 15.05 -20.28
N HIS A 597 -22.11 14.50 -20.87
CA HIS A 597 -22.05 14.10 -22.29
C HIS A 597 -21.66 12.62 -22.39
N ALA A 598 -22.31 11.91 -23.30
CA ALA A 598 -21.89 10.55 -23.65
C ALA A 598 -20.54 10.62 -24.39
N ALA A 599 -19.63 9.72 -24.08
CA ALA A 599 -18.42 9.56 -24.88
C ALA A 599 -18.85 9.27 -26.33
N GLU A 600 -18.43 10.12 -27.28
CA GLU A 600 -18.52 9.76 -28.68
C GLU A 600 -17.80 8.43 -28.86
N LYS A 601 -18.48 7.47 -29.50
CA LYS A 601 -17.83 6.22 -29.86
C LYS A 601 -16.77 6.57 -30.89
N ASP A 602 -15.52 6.74 -30.44
CA ASP A 602 -14.39 6.72 -31.35
C ASP A 602 -14.60 5.54 -32.28
N HIS A 603 -14.57 5.77 -33.59
CA HIS A 603 -14.66 4.73 -34.59
C HIS A 603 -13.43 3.83 -34.46
N ILE A 604 -13.49 2.89 -33.51
CA ILE A 604 -12.49 1.84 -33.36
C ILE A 604 -12.43 1.11 -34.67
N ARG A 605 -11.35 1.26 -35.42
CA ARG A 605 -11.15 0.50 -36.66
C ARG A 605 -10.98 -0.96 -36.27
N PRO A 606 -11.84 -1.86 -36.78
CA PRO A 606 -11.74 -3.28 -36.45
C PRO A 606 -10.42 -3.87 -36.97
N LEU A 607 -9.79 -4.68 -36.14
CA LEU A 607 -8.58 -5.43 -36.53
C LEU A 607 -8.94 -6.51 -37.56
N GLN A 608 -8.13 -6.64 -38.60
CA GLN A 608 -8.23 -7.70 -39.60
C GLN A 608 -7.07 -8.68 -39.46
N LEU A 609 -6.92 -9.26 -38.28
CA LEU A 609 -5.80 -10.21 -38.01
C LEU A 609 -6.13 -11.62 -38.50
N TRP A 610 -7.33 -12.09 -38.23
CA TRP A 610 -7.79 -13.43 -38.55
C TRP A 610 -9.16 -13.38 -39.26
N ASN A 611 -9.33 -14.18 -40.31
CA ASN A 611 -10.58 -14.31 -41.06
C ASN A 611 -11.08 -15.77 -41.08
N ASP A 612 -10.47 -16.66 -40.28
CA ASP A 612 -10.82 -18.07 -40.17
C ASP A 612 -11.94 -18.31 -39.11
N GLU A 613 -12.53 -19.47 -39.13
CA GLU A 613 -13.60 -19.87 -38.19
C GLU A 613 -13.14 -19.79 -36.73
N LYS A 614 -11.84 -19.97 -36.47
CA LYS A 614 -11.22 -19.89 -35.13
C LYS A 614 -10.81 -18.49 -34.71
N ALA A 615 -11.08 -17.44 -35.51
CA ALA A 615 -10.64 -16.07 -35.25
C ALA A 615 -11.06 -15.57 -33.85
N ALA A 616 -12.29 -15.78 -33.43
CA ALA A 616 -12.79 -15.43 -32.13
C ALA A 616 -12.06 -16.17 -30.99
N LEU A 617 -11.77 -17.45 -31.18
CA LEU A 617 -11.06 -18.26 -30.18
C LEU A 617 -9.60 -17.83 -30.03
N LYS A 618 -8.91 -17.53 -31.16
CA LYS A 618 -7.55 -16.99 -31.18
C LYS A 618 -7.49 -15.64 -30.48
N ALA A 619 -8.46 -14.78 -30.79
CA ALA A 619 -8.61 -13.46 -30.16
C ALA A 619 -8.81 -13.58 -28.64
N TYR A 620 -9.68 -14.47 -28.18
CA TYR A 620 -9.90 -14.73 -26.76
C TYR A 620 -8.66 -15.27 -26.04
N SER A 621 -7.99 -16.24 -26.66
CA SER A 621 -6.74 -16.79 -26.15
C SER A 621 -5.67 -15.70 -25.97
N TYR A 622 -5.54 -14.79 -26.95
CA TYR A 622 -4.64 -13.65 -26.87
C TYR A 622 -4.99 -12.69 -25.72
N LEU A 623 -6.29 -12.38 -25.55
CA LEU A 623 -6.76 -11.53 -24.44
C LEU A 623 -6.40 -12.15 -23.07
N ILE A 624 -6.60 -13.45 -22.88
CA ILE A 624 -6.24 -14.14 -21.65
C ILE A 624 -4.73 -14.16 -21.45
N TYR A 625 -3.96 -14.40 -22.51
CA TYR A 625 -2.50 -14.32 -22.42
C TYR A 625 -2.03 -12.94 -21.98
N VAL A 626 -2.52 -11.86 -22.59
CA VAL A 626 -2.15 -10.49 -22.23
C VAL A 626 -2.62 -10.12 -20.83
N LEU A 627 -3.80 -10.59 -20.40
CA LEU A 627 -4.29 -10.40 -19.03
C LEU A 627 -3.31 -10.95 -18.00
N LEU A 628 -2.90 -12.23 -18.19
CA LEU A 628 -2.10 -12.96 -17.21
C LEU A 628 -0.59 -12.82 -17.43
N SER A 629 -0.16 -12.20 -18.55
CA SER A 629 1.25 -12.03 -18.90
C SER A 629 1.99 -11.10 -17.95
N ILE A 630 3.31 -11.10 -18.08
CA ILE A 630 4.24 -10.27 -17.31
C ILE A 630 3.69 -8.86 -17.09
N PRO A 631 3.64 -8.37 -15.86
CA PRO A 631 3.09 -7.04 -15.55
C PRO A 631 3.99 -5.93 -16.10
N CYS A 632 3.47 -4.71 -16.16
CA CYS A 632 4.25 -3.58 -16.65
C CYS A 632 5.49 -3.33 -15.78
N ILE A 633 6.51 -2.72 -16.38
CA ILE A 633 7.80 -2.45 -15.73
C ILE A 633 7.66 -1.67 -14.42
N MET A 634 6.67 -0.79 -14.33
CA MET A 634 6.38 -0.04 -13.12
C MET A 634 5.90 -0.93 -11.97
N THR A 635 5.08 -1.93 -12.27
CA THR A 635 4.63 -2.95 -11.33
C THR A 635 5.83 -3.78 -10.82
N LEU A 636 6.70 -4.22 -11.73
CA LEU A 636 7.92 -4.95 -11.38
C LEU A 636 8.88 -4.11 -10.55
N SER A 637 9.06 -2.84 -10.91
CA SER A 637 9.86 -1.89 -10.14
C SER A 637 9.29 -1.67 -8.73
N ALA A 638 7.97 -1.59 -8.58
CA ALA A 638 7.31 -1.49 -7.29
C ALA A 638 7.55 -2.75 -6.43
N ILE A 639 7.40 -3.96 -6.99
CA ILE A 639 7.69 -5.20 -6.28
C ILE A 639 9.19 -5.26 -5.89
N ALA A 640 10.09 -4.95 -6.82
CA ALA A 640 11.53 -5.01 -6.58
C ALA A 640 11.99 -4.01 -5.52
N SER A 641 11.42 -2.80 -5.51
CA SER A 641 11.77 -1.76 -4.53
C SER A 641 11.25 -2.06 -3.12
N GLN A 642 10.13 -2.79 -2.99
CA GLN A 642 9.50 -3.06 -1.70
C GLN A 642 9.90 -4.42 -1.11
N TYR A 643 10.07 -5.43 -1.95
CA TYR A 643 10.24 -6.82 -1.53
C TYR A 643 11.50 -7.48 -2.08
N GLY A 644 12.29 -6.73 -2.84
CA GLY A 644 13.55 -7.18 -3.41
C GLY A 644 13.43 -7.82 -4.81
N LYS A 645 14.57 -7.86 -5.51
CA LYS A 645 14.66 -8.35 -6.90
C LYS A 645 14.26 -9.82 -7.04
N ARG A 646 14.47 -10.65 -6.01
CA ARG A 646 14.10 -12.08 -6.02
C ARG A 646 12.59 -12.28 -6.15
N LEU A 647 11.78 -11.51 -5.42
CA LEU A 647 10.32 -11.61 -5.51
C LEU A 647 9.82 -11.08 -6.86
N ALA A 648 10.41 -10.00 -7.38
CA ALA A 648 10.07 -9.50 -8.71
C ALA A 648 10.35 -10.54 -9.79
N MET A 649 11.49 -11.23 -9.74
CA MET A 649 11.82 -12.32 -10.67
C MET A 649 10.87 -13.52 -10.53
N LEU A 650 10.51 -13.89 -9.30
CA LEU A 650 9.52 -14.92 -9.06
C LEU A 650 8.15 -14.54 -9.67
N SER A 651 7.75 -13.26 -9.54
CA SER A 651 6.51 -12.74 -10.16
C SER A 651 6.53 -12.88 -11.68
N VAL A 652 7.65 -12.53 -12.33
CA VAL A 652 7.81 -12.67 -13.79
C VAL A 652 7.69 -14.13 -14.21
N LEU A 653 8.42 -15.03 -13.56
CA LEU A 653 8.40 -16.47 -13.90
C LEU A 653 7.00 -17.08 -13.65
N TRP A 654 6.37 -16.74 -12.52
CA TRP A 654 5.05 -17.25 -12.19
C TRP A 654 3.99 -16.79 -13.19
N MET A 655 3.98 -15.51 -13.52
CA MET A 655 3.00 -14.98 -14.49
C MET A 655 3.26 -15.46 -15.91
N ALA A 656 4.51 -15.57 -16.35
CA ALA A 656 4.85 -16.14 -17.66
C ALA A 656 4.37 -17.57 -17.79
N LEU A 657 4.62 -18.42 -16.77
CA LEU A 657 4.16 -19.80 -16.76
C LEU A 657 2.63 -19.88 -16.74
N PHE A 658 2.00 -19.07 -15.88
CA PHE A 658 0.55 -19.11 -15.69
C PHE A 658 -0.21 -18.59 -16.90
N SER A 659 0.29 -17.52 -17.56
CA SER A 659 -0.32 -16.99 -18.78
C SER A 659 -0.23 -17.96 -19.93
N TYR A 660 0.92 -18.60 -20.11
CA TYR A 660 1.11 -19.60 -21.15
C TYR A 660 0.19 -20.83 -20.93
N ALA A 661 0.22 -21.40 -19.72
CA ALA A 661 -0.59 -22.57 -19.38
C ALA A 661 -2.09 -22.30 -19.52
N SER A 662 -2.58 -21.15 -19.03
CA SER A 662 -4.00 -20.78 -19.11
C SER A 662 -4.48 -20.57 -20.55
N SER A 663 -3.70 -19.84 -21.35
CA SER A 663 -4.00 -19.58 -22.75
C SER A 663 -3.96 -20.86 -23.58
N PHE A 664 -2.95 -21.70 -23.38
CA PHE A 664 -2.85 -23.03 -23.99
C PHE A 664 -4.06 -23.91 -23.66
N PHE A 665 -4.39 -24.04 -22.39
CA PHE A 665 -5.52 -24.86 -21.96
C PHE A 665 -6.84 -24.37 -22.55
N ILE A 666 -7.10 -23.07 -22.52
CA ILE A 666 -8.31 -22.48 -23.09
C ILE A 666 -8.38 -22.72 -24.59
N TYR A 667 -7.30 -22.44 -25.33
CA TYR A 667 -7.31 -22.63 -26.79
C TYR A 667 -7.48 -24.07 -27.19
N GLN A 668 -6.73 -25.01 -26.61
CA GLN A 668 -6.80 -26.44 -26.96
C GLN A 668 -8.15 -27.07 -26.55
N LEU A 669 -8.62 -26.78 -25.31
CA LEU A 669 -9.87 -27.33 -24.83
C LEU A 669 -11.04 -26.81 -25.65
N MET A 670 -11.14 -25.53 -25.91
CA MET A 670 -12.23 -24.92 -26.67
C MET A 670 -12.16 -25.31 -28.16
N SER A 671 -10.95 -25.48 -28.71
CA SER A 671 -10.76 -25.99 -30.07
C SER A 671 -11.26 -27.42 -30.22
N LEU A 672 -11.13 -28.29 -29.21
CA LEU A 672 -11.64 -29.65 -29.18
C LEU A 672 -13.16 -29.74 -28.96
N LEU A 673 -13.73 -28.77 -28.22
CA LEU A 673 -15.16 -28.80 -27.87
C LEU A 673 -16.06 -28.15 -28.93
N ILE A 674 -15.53 -27.15 -29.66
CA ILE A 674 -16.34 -26.34 -30.60
C ILE A 674 -16.10 -26.76 -32.06
N PHE A 675 -14.86 -27.18 -32.38
CA PHE A 675 -14.43 -27.59 -33.72
C PHE A 675 -13.95 -29.04 -33.74
#